data_08777434db0a6426e544e03d1e2283c0
#
_entry.id   08777434db0a6426e544e03d1e2283c0
#
_cell.length_a   1.000
_cell.length_b   1.000
_cell.length_c   1.000
_cell.angle_alpha   90.00
_cell.angle_beta   90.00
_cell.angle_gamma   90.00
#
_symmetry.space_group_name_H-M   'P 1'
#
loop_
_entity.id
_entity.type
_entity.pdbx_description
1 polymer ?
#
loop_
_entity_poly.entity_id
_entity_poly.type
_entity_poly.pdbx_seq_one_letter_code
_entity_poly.pdbx_strand_id
1 'polypeptide(L)'
;MTDSLLDIDATSALDAYLDSLQAKLVSTDGSYALSVHGEIVVGTHRVPYHLVPDEGFLGKTAKWRKLDDDGRLALVQERWNVETRARLEAHVRDCAERVLAIAEQHEIDPTGALQAFLAKYELAKRRCSLALDRIAALRDGHAASRQAEKTRNAVNLSLYPESFTLAQSMRRHFIAVLGPTNSGKTHAAMEHLAKADTGAYLAPLRLLALENYQRLLDAGVAVSLITGEQRKLHPDATHVASTVEMLNPNKPLDVAVIDEIQLLDDPDRGAAWTAAVCGVPASTVYLLGALEAEPAIEALVKRVGGTLEVKKLQRKSPLVMEKKPLGSLKNLQAGDVLIAFSRREVLNWRDQAIEQGFAVSAIYGNLSPEVRQAQAERFIDGVTKIVVGTDAIGMGLNTPARRVIFTTASKWDGYSEGEIPAALAKQIAGRAGRFGAHEAGYVAGLDSHTHQIIANLLKEALEPLPTSGFYVAPSLDYLQQIAAATGQSKLQALLELFTKHINVHDEFFLPANLSDQIEKARWLDALPLTLTDRFTFSLCPVSTKIPMLERALQDWAQYRADDRVAPLLRMEGMGGRNELQYLEDTCKLYAAYAWLGYRMPDTFPHGEMAQTLMQSTSDKIDALLQAQNTRRHGRRPQQDKRRGPDKSKGKPRQFKPGRR
;
A
#
# COMPACT_ATOMS: atom_id res chain seq x y z
N MET A 1 -14.79 14.14 67.69
CA MET A 1 -15.32 12.79 67.46
C MET A 1 -16.10 12.80 66.16
N THR A 2 -15.47 12.48 65.07
CA THR A 2 -16.10 11.96 63.86
C THR A 2 -14.99 11.24 63.09
N ASP A 3 -15.09 9.94 63.15
CA ASP A 3 -14.27 9.03 62.37
C ASP A 3 -14.49 9.29 60.89
N SER A 4 -13.44 9.64 60.16
CA SER A 4 -13.39 9.50 58.71
C SER A 4 -12.89 8.12 58.39
N LEU A 5 -13.80 7.23 58.07
CA LEU A 5 -13.54 5.97 57.42
C LEU A 5 -12.84 6.24 56.09
N LEU A 6 -11.60 5.78 56.00
CA LEU A 6 -10.89 5.64 54.75
C LEU A 6 -11.72 4.71 53.82
N ASP A 7 -12.25 5.27 52.74
CA ASP A 7 -12.70 4.47 51.60
C ASP A 7 -11.47 3.75 51.02
N ILE A 8 -11.33 2.49 51.40
CA ILE A 8 -10.47 1.56 50.69
C ILE A 8 -11.22 1.26 49.42
N ASP A 9 -10.79 1.85 48.32
CA ASP A 9 -11.25 1.45 46.96
C ASP A 9 -11.13 -0.08 46.84
N ALA A 10 -12.27 -0.76 46.81
CA ALA A 10 -12.33 -2.19 46.64
C ALA A 10 -11.88 -2.51 45.21
N THR A 11 -10.61 -2.89 45.07
CA THR A 11 -10.07 -3.40 43.82
C THR A 11 -11.00 -4.53 43.32
N SER A 12 -11.47 -4.46 42.08
CA SER A 12 -12.36 -5.49 41.54
C SER A 12 -11.66 -6.86 41.55
N ALA A 13 -12.42 -7.94 41.66
CA ALA A 13 -11.86 -9.30 41.63
C ALA A 13 -11.08 -9.56 40.32
N LEU A 14 -11.49 -8.91 39.24
CA LEU A 14 -10.78 -8.91 37.97
C LEU A 14 -9.42 -8.20 38.08
N ASP A 15 -9.36 -7.01 38.67
CA ASP A 15 -8.12 -6.25 38.81
C ASP A 15 -7.13 -6.99 39.71
N ALA A 16 -7.59 -7.53 40.84
CA ALA A 16 -6.76 -8.35 41.74
C ALA A 16 -6.20 -9.60 41.01
N TYR A 17 -6.99 -10.22 40.12
CA TYR A 17 -6.53 -11.35 39.35
C TYR A 17 -5.52 -10.93 38.28
N LEU A 18 -5.74 -9.81 37.57
CA LEU A 18 -4.81 -9.27 36.59
C LEU A 18 -3.47 -8.88 37.24
N ASP A 19 -3.50 -8.25 38.39
CA ASP A 19 -2.29 -7.91 39.16
C ASP A 19 -1.53 -9.17 39.59
N SER A 20 -2.21 -10.23 40.00
CA SER A 20 -1.59 -11.52 40.32
C SER A 20 -0.88 -12.17 39.13
N LEU A 21 -1.33 -11.87 37.91
CA LEU A 21 -0.73 -12.34 36.65
C LEU A 21 0.34 -11.38 36.11
N GLN A 22 0.57 -10.23 36.75
CA GLN A 22 1.34 -9.11 36.19
C GLN A 22 0.84 -8.73 34.77
N ALA A 23 -0.48 -8.68 34.61
CA ALA A 23 -1.15 -8.48 33.34
C ALA A 23 -1.97 -7.19 33.32
N LYS A 24 -2.16 -6.64 32.11
CA LYS A 24 -3.06 -5.50 31.87
C LYS A 24 -3.98 -5.82 30.69
N LEU A 25 -5.20 -5.30 30.74
CA LEU A 25 -6.09 -5.33 29.59
C LEU A 25 -5.63 -4.27 28.58
N VAL A 26 -5.49 -4.67 27.32
CA VAL A 26 -5.21 -3.79 26.18
C VAL A 26 -6.33 -3.91 25.16
N SER A 27 -6.71 -2.79 24.57
CA SER A 27 -7.70 -2.76 23.49
C SER A 27 -6.99 -2.38 22.20
N THR A 28 -7.07 -3.27 21.21
CA THR A 28 -6.55 -3.07 19.87
C THR A 28 -7.65 -3.42 18.88
N ASP A 29 -7.88 -2.57 17.89
CA ASP A 29 -8.76 -2.80 16.73
C ASP A 29 -10.16 -3.37 17.05
N GLY A 30 -10.80 -2.79 18.06
CA GLY A 30 -12.17 -3.20 18.44
C GLY A 30 -12.27 -4.53 19.19
N SER A 31 -11.16 -5.10 19.66
CA SER A 31 -11.09 -6.28 20.51
C SER A 31 -10.27 -6.06 21.76
N TYR A 32 -10.43 -6.91 22.76
CA TYR A 32 -9.61 -6.92 23.95
C TYR A 32 -8.61 -8.08 23.93
N ALA A 33 -7.41 -7.80 24.38
CA ALA A 33 -6.34 -8.77 24.60
C ALA A 33 -5.74 -8.58 26.01
N LEU A 34 -4.90 -9.52 26.41
CA LEU A 34 -4.17 -9.49 27.65
C LEU A 34 -2.70 -9.14 27.37
N SER A 35 -2.18 -8.12 28.04
CA SER A 35 -0.75 -7.82 28.05
C SER A 35 -0.15 -8.39 29.32
N VAL A 36 0.66 -9.44 29.21
CA VAL A 36 1.24 -10.15 30.35
C VAL A 36 2.74 -9.95 30.39
N HIS A 37 3.24 -9.51 31.53
CA HIS A 37 4.67 -9.43 31.81
C HIS A 37 5.12 -10.64 32.59
N GLY A 38 6.33 -11.13 32.32
CA GLY A 38 6.91 -12.26 33.02
C GLY A 38 8.41 -12.35 32.80
N GLU A 39 9.02 -13.38 33.38
CA GLU A 39 10.43 -13.69 33.20
C GLU A 39 10.58 -15.19 32.97
N ILE A 40 11.40 -15.57 31.99
CA ILE A 40 11.80 -16.95 31.76
C ILE A 40 13.30 -17.08 31.91
N VAL A 41 13.74 -18.27 32.29
CA VAL A 41 15.16 -18.62 32.34
C VAL A 41 15.51 -19.42 31.09
N VAL A 42 16.52 -18.93 30.35
CA VAL A 42 17.05 -19.59 29.15
C VAL A 42 18.57 -19.72 29.32
N GLY A 43 19.03 -20.94 29.52
CA GLY A 43 20.40 -21.18 29.93
C GLY A 43 20.72 -20.52 31.28
N THR A 44 21.69 -19.62 31.30
CA THR A 44 22.09 -18.82 32.47
C THR A 44 21.42 -17.44 32.50
N HIS A 45 20.63 -17.09 31.45
CA HIS A 45 20.07 -15.76 31.28
C HIS A 45 18.64 -15.69 31.82
N ARG A 46 18.34 -14.65 32.59
CA ARG A 46 16.97 -14.26 32.95
C ARG A 46 16.45 -13.28 31.93
N VAL A 47 15.37 -13.67 31.26
CA VAL A 47 14.83 -12.95 30.13
C VAL A 47 13.44 -12.44 30.48
N PRO A 48 13.29 -11.12 30.73
CA PRO A 48 11.97 -10.54 30.89
C PRO A 48 11.23 -10.58 29.54
N TYR A 49 9.96 -10.93 29.57
CA TYR A 49 9.12 -10.93 28.38
C TYR A 49 7.83 -10.16 28.59
N HIS A 50 7.30 -9.65 27.50
CA HIS A 50 6.00 -9.04 27.40
C HIS A 50 5.19 -9.74 26.31
N LEU A 51 4.14 -10.43 26.66
CA LEU A 51 3.29 -11.16 25.74
C LEU A 51 1.94 -10.47 25.60
N VAL A 52 1.58 -10.17 24.36
CA VAL A 52 0.21 -9.82 23.98
C VAL A 52 -0.29 -10.95 23.10
N PRO A 53 -1.17 -11.85 23.60
CA PRO A 53 -1.81 -12.87 22.77
C PRO A 53 -2.55 -12.24 21.59
N ASP A 54 -2.80 -13.04 20.56
CA ASP A 54 -3.42 -12.59 19.31
C ASP A 54 -4.61 -11.65 19.50
N GLU A 55 -4.76 -10.73 18.57
CA GLU A 55 -5.91 -9.80 18.50
C GLU A 55 -7.23 -10.57 18.61
N GLY A 56 -8.10 -10.09 19.49
CA GLY A 56 -9.35 -10.77 19.79
C GLY A 56 -9.26 -11.92 20.78
N PHE A 57 -8.12 -12.14 21.45
CA PHE A 57 -7.93 -13.20 22.44
C PHE A 57 -9.03 -13.23 23.52
N LEU A 58 -9.50 -12.07 23.99
CA LEU A 58 -10.63 -11.92 24.89
C LEU A 58 -11.95 -11.60 24.17
N GLY A 59 -11.95 -11.54 22.84
CA GLY A 59 -13.12 -11.28 22.03
C GLY A 59 -13.35 -9.80 21.70
N LYS A 60 -14.38 -9.55 20.88
CA LYS A 60 -14.71 -8.19 20.42
C LYS A 60 -15.18 -7.30 21.58
N THR A 61 -14.79 -6.03 21.53
CA THR A 61 -15.13 -4.99 22.52
C THR A 61 -16.62 -4.94 22.88
N ALA A 62 -17.49 -5.11 21.88
CA ALA A 62 -18.93 -5.11 22.09
C ALA A 62 -19.44 -6.30 22.94
N LYS A 63 -18.75 -7.43 22.87
CA LYS A 63 -19.06 -8.63 23.68
C LYS A 63 -18.52 -8.46 25.09
N TRP A 64 -17.30 -7.96 25.22
CA TRP A 64 -16.66 -7.67 26.49
C TRP A 64 -17.43 -6.66 27.35
N ARG A 65 -17.92 -5.57 26.73
CA ARG A 65 -18.71 -4.53 27.42
C ARG A 65 -20.05 -5.01 27.96
N LYS A 66 -20.56 -6.13 27.48
CA LYS A 66 -21.83 -6.74 27.94
C LYS A 66 -21.65 -7.67 29.12
N LEU A 67 -20.40 -8.03 29.46
CA LEU A 67 -20.09 -8.86 30.61
C LEU A 67 -19.98 -7.98 31.85
N ASP A 68 -20.49 -8.49 32.98
CA ASP A 68 -20.17 -8.00 34.30
C ASP A 68 -18.74 -8.40 34.71
N ASP A 69 -18.27 -7.96 35.85
CA ASP A 69 -16.91 -8.24 36.29
C ASP A 69 -16.64 -9.72 36.54
N ASP A 70 -17.62 -10.46 37.03
CA ASP A 70 -17.51 -11.92 37.22
C ASP A 70 -17.42 -12.64 35.86
N GLY A 71 -18.21 -12.23 34.89
CA GLY A 71 -18.17 -12.76 33.54
C GLY A 71 -16.87 -12.41 32.80
N ARG A 72 -16.30 -11.24 33.04
CA ARG A 72 -14.97 -10.84 32.51
C ARG A 72 -13.86 -11.65 33.15
N LEU A 73 -13.90 -11.80 34.48
CA LEU A 73 -12.95 -12.63 35.22
C LEU A 73 -12.97 -14.06 34.74
N ALA A 74 -14.15 -14.67 34.61
CA ALA A 74 -14.32 -16.03 34.12
C ALA A 74 -13.76 -16.20 32.70
N LEU A 75 -14.01 -15.23 31.80
CA LEU A 75 -13.47 -15.25 30.44
C LEU A 75 -11.94 -15.15 30.44
N VAL A 76 -11.35 -14.30 31.27
CA VAL A 76 -9.90 -14.20 31.39
C VAL A 76 -9.29 -15.50 31.90
N GLN A 77 -9.88 -16.11 32.94
CA GLN A 77 -9.44 -17.39 33.50
C GLN A 77 -9.57 -18.55 32.51
N GLU A 78 -10.66 -18.60 31.73
CA GLU A 78 -10.83 -19.58 30.67
C GLU A 78 -9.75 -19.48 29.59
N ARG A 79 -9.48 -18.26 29.12
CA ARG A 79 -8.57 -18.00 28.01
C ARG A 79 -7.11 -18.01 28.43
N TRP A 80 -6.79 -17.45 29.57
CA TRP A 80 -5.44 -17.42 30.14
C TRP A 80 -5.27 -18.56 31.15
N ASN A 81 -5.39 -19.78 30.68
CA ASN A 81 -5.18 -20.98 31.48
C ASN A 81 -3.71 -21.43 31.46
N VAL A 82 -3.39 -22.41 32.29
CA VAL A 82 -2.03 -22.98 32.44
C VAL A 82 -1.45 -23.46 31.10
N GLU A 83 -2.28 -24.07 30.26
CA GLU A 83 -1.87 -24.63 28.97
C GLU A 83 -1.52 -23.50 27.98
N THR A 84 -2.38 -22.47 27.89
CA THR A 84 -2.14 -21.28 27.04
C THR A 84 -0.86 -20.55 27.45
N ARG A 85 -0.66 -20.34 28.74
CA ARG A 85 0.55 -19.73 29.29
C ARG A 85 1.77 -20.57 28.95
N ALA A 86 1.76 -21.86 29.23
CA ALA A 86 2.87 -22.75 28.95
C ALA A 86 3.25 -22.80 27.46
N ARG A 87 2.26 -22.79 26.57
CA ARG A 87 2.49 -22.75 25.13
C ARG A 87 3.15 -21.46 24.68
N LEU A 88 2.72 -20.32 25.19
CA LEU A 88 3.28 -19.02 24.83
C LEU A 88 4.70 -18.85 25.41
N GLU A 89 4.92 -19.26 26.66
CA GLU A 89 6.27 -19.24 27.29
C GLU A 89 7.23 -20.21 26.60
N ALA A 90 6.76 -21.38 26.15
CA ALA A 90 7.57 -22.31 25.37
C ALA A 90 7.99 -21.71 24.02
N HIS A 91 7.09 -20.98 23.37
CA HIS A 91 7.40 -20.28 22.13
C HIS A 91 8.44 -19.15 22.34
N VAL A 92 8.31 -18.35 23.40
CA VAL A 92 9.30 -17.33 23.76
C VAL A 92 10.64 -17.97 24.05
N ARG A 93 10.65 -19.10 24.77
CA ARG A 93 11.85 -19.87 25.09
C ARG A 93 12.57 -20.36 23.83
N ASP A 94 11.86 -21.02 22.93
CA ASP A 94 12.42 -21.51 21.65
C ASP A 94 13.05 -20.36 20.84
N CYS A 95 12.35 -19.23 20.76
CA CYS A 95 12.88 -18.05 20.10
C CYS A 95 14.13 -17.49 20.80
N ALA A 96 14.12 -17.40 22.13
CA ALA A 96 15.25 -16.89 22.90
C ALA A 96 16.48 -17.83 22.81
N GLU A 97 16.27 -19.14 22.83
CA GLU A 97 17.33 -20.14 22.64
C GLU A 97 18.01 -19.99 21.29
N ARG A 98 17.22 -19.74 20.23
CA ARG A 98 17.76 -19.49 18.88
C ARG A 98 18.56 -18.18 18.83
N VAL A 99 18.09 -17.12 19.49
CA VAL A 99 18.81 -15.85 19.56
C VAL A 99 20.14 -16.02 20.32
N LEU A 100 20.14 -16.77 21.43
CA LEU A 100 21.36 -17.04 22.20
C LEU A 100 22.37 -17.87 21.41
N ALA A 101 21.92 -18.93 20.74
CA ALA A 101 22.80 -19.78 19.93
C ALA A 101 23.48 -18.97 18.80
N ILE A 102 22.78 -17.97 18.25
CA ILE A 102 23.33 -17.10 17.22
C ILE A 102 24.27 -16.06 17.82
N ALA A 103 23.89 -15.48 18.96
CA ALA A 103 24.77 -14.53 19.67
C ALA A 103 26.10 -15.18 20.04
N GLU A 104 26.08 -16.43 20.56
CA GLU A 104 27.27 -17.23 20.88
C GLU A 104 28.11 -17.51 19.64
N GLN A 105 27.47 -17.94 18.53
CA GLN A 105 28.15 -18.25 17.27
C GLN A 105 28.87 -17.05 16.67
N HIS A 106 28.37 -15.82 16.92
CA HIS A 106 28.88 -14.58 16.32
C HIS A 106 29.59 -13.65 17.32
N GLU A 107 29.91 -14.15 18.53
CA GLU A 107 30.54 -13.35 19.60
C GLU A 107 29.82 -12.05 19.92
N ILE A 108 28.48 -12.03 19.79
CA ILE A 108 27.61 -10.89 20.10
C ILE A 108 27.22 -10.98 21.59
N ASP A 109 27.08 -9.84 22.28
CA ASP A 109 26.55 -9.82 23.64
C ASP A 109 25.17 -10.50 23.71
N PRO A 110 25.05 -11.65 24.37
CA PRO A 110 23.80 -12.42 24.40
C PRO A 110 22.67 -11.68 25.10
N THR A 111 22.99 -10.88 26.12
CA THR A 111 21.99 -10.13 26.89
C THR A 111 21.40 -8.99 26.04
N GLY A 112 22.25 -8.24 25.36
CA GLY A 112 21.83 -7.20 24.42
C GLY A 112 21.03 -7.74 23.25
N ALA A 113 21.44 -8.87 22.68
CA ALA A 113 20.72 -9.54 21.60
C ALA A 113 19.31 -9.99 22.02
N LEU A 114 19.17 -10.58 23.21
CA LEU A 114 17.88 -10.97 23.78
C LEU A 114 16.99 -9.77 24.08
N GLN A 115 17.50 -8.70 24.67
CA GLN A 115 16.74 -7.49 24.93
C GLN A 115 16.22 -6.84 23.64
N ALA A 116 17.08 -6.71 22.63
CA ALA A 116 16.70 -6.17 21.33
C ALA A 116 15.65 -7.04 20.61
N PHE A 117 15.74 -8.35 20.76
CA PHE A 117 14.76 -9.29 20.19
C PHE A 117 13.40 -9.12 20.88
N LEU A 118 13.38 -9.14 22.22
CA LEU A 118 12.13 -9.05 23.00
C LEU A 118 11.46 -7.70 22.87
N ALA A 119 12.20 -6.60 22.85
CA ALA A 119 11.65 -5.28 22.59
C ALA A 119 10.93 -5.17 21.21
N LYS A 120 11.39 -5.93 20.22
CA LYS A 120 10.77 -6.00 18.89
C LYS A 120 9.63 -7.02 18.80
N TYR A 121 9.57 -7.97 19.72
CA TYR A 121 8.50 -8.98 19.76
C TYR A 121 7.14 -8.36 20.11
N GLU A 122 7.12 -7.27 20.86
CA GLU A 122 5.92 -6.51 21.20
C GLU A 122 5.22 -5.89 19.99
N LEU A 123 5.92 -5.67 18.89
CA LEU A 123 5.47 -4.75 17.85
C LEU A 123 4.85 -5.38 16.60
N ALA A 124 4.80 -6.67 16.41
CA ALA A 124 4.01 -7.42 15.43
C ALA A 124 4.65 -8.79 15.10
N LYS A 125 3.85 -9.85 15.00
CA LYS A 125 4.21 -11.18 14.47
C LYS A 125 5.05 -11.11 13.17
N ARG A 126 4.76 -10.14 12.31
CA ARG A 126 5.43 -9.93 11.02
C ARG A 126 6.88 -9.45 11.16
N ARG A 127 7.18 -8.60 12.14
CA ARG A 127 8.54 -8.10 12.40
C ARG A 127 9.41 -9.13 13.14
N CYS A 128 8.80 -10.01 13.91
CA CYS A 128 9.51 -11.11 14.59
C CYS A 128 9.92 -12.22 13.63
N SER A 129 9.07 -12.61 12.70
CA SER A 129 9.43 -13.53 11.61
C SER A 129 10.61 -12.99 10.82
N LEU A 130 10.57 -11.72 10.41
CA LEU A 130 11.68 -11.03 9.74
C LEU A 130 12.94 -10.96 10.60
N ALA A 131 12.86 -10.77 11.92
CA ALA A 131 14.02 -10.74 12.80
C ALA A 131 14.62 -12.15 12.96
N LEU A 132 13.80 -13.18 13.08
CA LEU A 132 14.24 -14.58 13.16
C LEU A 132 14.84 -15.07 11.82
N ASP A 133 14.22 -14.71 10.69
CA ASP A 133 14.77 -15.03 9.36
C ASP A 133 16.11 -14.32 9.13
N ARG A 134 16.25 -13.09 9.61
CA ARG A 134 17.51 -12.34 9.58
C ARG A 134 18.59 -12.95 10.47
N ILE A 135 18.21 -13.43 11.65
CA ILE A 135 19.09 -14.11 12.57
C ILE A 135 19.47 -15.51 12.03
N ALA A 136 18.51 -16.25 11.46
CA ALA A 136 18.76 -17.54 10.82
C ALA A 136 19.69 -17.45 9.59
N ALA A 137 19.62 -16.32 8.88
CA ALA A 137 20.47 -16.04 7.72
C ALA A 137 21.93 -15.70 8.08
N LEU A 138 22.22 -15.32 9.34
CA LEU A 138 23.60 -15.16 9.84
C LEU A 138 24.29 -16.50 10.11
N ARG A 139 23.59 -17.62 9.96
CA ARG A 139 24.02 -18.97 10.32
C ARG A 139 25.16 -19.57 9.48
N ASP A 140 25.39 -19.05 8.29
CA ASP A 140 26.26 -19.73 7.31
C ASP A 140 27.65 -19.10 7.18
N GLY A 141 28.40 -19.07 8.28
CA GLY A 141 29.76 -19.01 7.98
C GLY A 141 30.83 -18.31 8.81
N HIS A 142 31.64 -19.06 9.53
CA HIS A 142 32.96 -18.58 10.01
C HIS A 142 33.97 -18.31 8.89
N ALA A 143 33.88 -18.93 7.72
CA ALA A 143 34.60 -18.52 6.51
C ALA A 143 34.09 -17.17 5.98
N ALA A 144 32.83 -16.85 6.27
CA ALA A 144 32.19 -15.58 5.99
C ALA A 144 32.63 -14.43 6.91
N SER A 145 33.27 -14.66 8.06
CA SER A 145 33.57 -13.58 9.01
C SER A 145 34.54 -12.54 8.42
N ARG A 146 35.59 -12.92 7.76
CA ARG A 146 36.50 -12.00 7.05
C ARG A 146 35.87 -11.48 5.75
N GLN A 147 35.07 -12.30 5.07
CA GLN A 147 34.32 -11.91 3.90
C GLN A 147 33.10 -11.06 4.33
N ALA A 148 32.47 -11.39 5.47
CA ALA A 148 31.39 -10.62 6.07
C ALA A 148 31.83 -9.22 6.51
N GLU A 149 33.05 -9.05 7.00
CA GLU A 149 33.57 -7.73 7.35
C GLU A 149 33.87 -6.89 6.10
N LYS A 150 34.43 -7.47 5.05
CA LYS A 150 34.59 -6.82 3.75
C LYS A 150 33.21 -6.49 3.13
N THR A 151 32.28 -7.43 3.21
CA THR A 151 30.91 -7.25 2.72
C THR A 151 30.16 -6.22 3.56
N ARG A 152 30.33 -6.21 4.89
CA ARG A 152 29.72 -5.22 5.81
C ARG A 152 30.19 -3.81 5.48
N ASN A 153 31.47 -3.63 5.14
CA ASN A 153 32.01 -2.34 4.72
C ASN A 153 31.52 -1.94 3.32
N ALA A 154 31.28 -2.89 2.41
CA ALA A 154 30.75 -2.65 1.08
C ALA A 154 29.22 -2.41 1.08
N VAL A 155 28.49 -2.92 2.07
CA VAL A 155 27.03 -2.81 2.19
C VAL A 155 26.66 -1.95 3.42
N ASN A 156 27.29 -0.81 3.59
CA ASN A 156 26.98 0.10 4.69
C ASN A 156 25.78 0.97 4.33
N LEU A 157 24.56 0.57 4.72
CA LEU A 157 23.33 1.34 4.46
C LEU A 157 23.35 2.73 5.14
N SER A 158 24.17 2.96 6.14
CA SER A 158 24.31 4.29 6.74
C SER A 158 24.90 5.31 5.74
N LEU A 159 25.63 4.85 4.74
CA LEU A 159 26.21 5.66 3.67
C LEU A 159 25.28 5.76 2.43
N TYR A 160 24.04 5.25 2.53
CA TYR A 160 23.11 5.26 1.40
C TYR A 160 22.92 6.64 0.74
N PRO A 161 22.77 7.76 1.50
CA PRO A 161 22.69 9.08 0.88
C PRO A 161 23.95 9.47 0.07
N GLU A 162 25.12 8.97 0.46
CA GLU A 162 26.41 9.28 -0.21
C GLU A 162 26.50 8.66 -1.61
N SER A 163 25.71 7.64 -1.90
CA SER A 163 25.60 7.05 -3.25
C SER A 163 25.04 8.05 -4.28
N PHE A 164 24.34 9.09 -3.83
CA PHE A 164 23.79 10.16 -4.69
C PHE A 164 24.73 11.36 -4.77
N THR A 165 25.88 11.18 -5.38
CA THR A 165 26.99 12.16 -5.37
C THR A 165 26.59 13.55 -5.84
N LEU A 166 25.75 13.67 -6.88
CA LEU A 166 25.30 14.96 -7.39
C LEU A 166 24.41 15.68 -6.37
N ALA A 167 23.43 14.99 -5.81
CA ALA A 167 22.53 15.56 -4.80
C ALA A 167 23.30 15.95 -3.52
N GLN A 168 24.30 15.16 -3.12
CA GLN A 168 25.16 15.46 -1.98
C GLN A 168 26.08 16.67 -2.19
N SER A 169 26.48 16.96 -3.43
CA SER A 169 27.30 18.14 -3.75
C SER A 169 26.50 19.45 -3.77
N MET A 170 25.16 19.37 -3.75
CA MET A 170 24.27 20.53 -3.84
C MET A 170 23.82 21.01 -2.47
N ARG A 171 23.66 22.34 -2.33
CA ARG A 171 22.92 22.92 -1.20
C ARG A 171 21.43 22.83 -1.51
N ARG A 172 20.72 21.92 -0.83
CA ARG A 172 19.30 21.69 -1.06
C ARG A 172 18.44 22.35 0.01
N HIS A 173 17.39 23.04 -0.44
CA HIS A 173 16.36 23.61 0.42
C HIS A 173 15.07 22.81 0.28
N PHE A 174 14.64 22.15 1.36
CA PHE A 174 13.42 21.37 1.41
C PHE A 174 12.27 22.21 1.94
N ILE A 175 11.12 22.15 1.27
CA ILE A 175 9.89 22.81 1.68
C ILE A 175 8.80 21.74 1.84
N ALA A 176 8.55 21.34 3.09
CA ALA A 176 7.48 20.42 3.40
C ALA A 176 6.13 21.15 3.45
N VAL A 177 5.21 20.83 2.53
CA VAL A 177 3.84 21.37 2.51
C VAL A 177 2.90 20.27 2.93
N LEU A 178 2.49 20.29 4.18
CA LEU A 178 1.76 19.22 4.84
C LEU A 178 0.32 19.61 5.14
N GLY A 179 -0.58 18.65 4.99
CA GLY A 179 -2.00 18.88 5.29
C GLY A 179 -2.89 17.78 4.74
N PRO A 180 -4.17 17.77 5.12
CA PRO A 180 -5.13 16.77 4.65
C PRO A 180 -5.38 16.87 3.16
N THR A 181 -6.04 15.87 2.61
CA THR A 181 -6.53 15.90 1.21
C THR A 181 -7.41 17.14 0.99
N ASN A 182 -7.30 17.78 -0.17
CA ASN A 182 -8.06 18.98 -0.54
C ASN A 182 -7.68 20.24 0.28
N SER A 183 -6.42 20.35 0.72
CA SER A 183 -5.87 21.56 1.37
C SER A 183 -5.17 22.51 0.39
N GLY A 184 -4.88 22.07 -0.86
CA GLY A 184 -4.22 22.89 -1.87
C GLY A 184 -2.68 22.76 -1.88
N LYS A 185 -2.11 21.73 -1.24
CA LYS A 185 -0.67 21.46 -1.18
C LYS A 185 0.03 21.55 -2.53
N THR A 186 -0.51 20.89 -3.53
CA THR A 186 0.11 20.76 -4.85
C THR A 186 0.08 22.06 -5.64
N HIS A 187 -0.82 22.99 -5.34
CA HIS A 187 -1.00 24.20 -6.15
C HIS A 187 0.22 25.12 -6.11
N ALA A 188 0.66 25.50 -4.91
CA ALA A 188 1.80 26.41 -4.74
C ALA A 188 3.13 25.80 -5.23
N ALA A 189 3.32 24.49 -4.99
CA ALA A 189 4.51 23.78 -5.46
C ALA A 189 4.55 23.72 -7.00
N MET A 190 3.41 23.42 -7.64
CA MET A 190 3.32 23.37 -9.11
C MET A 190 3.47 24.75 -9.76
N GLU A 191 3.00 25.81 -9.10
CA GLU A 191 3.20 27.17 -9.60
C GLU A 191 4.69 27.56 -9.58
N HIS A 192 5.41 27.20 -8.53
CA HIS A 192 6.87 27.43 -8.48
C HIS A 192 7.60 26.55 -9.50
N LEU A 193 7.24 25.26 -9.59
CA LEU A 193 7.81 24.34 -10.58
C LEU A 193 7.64 24.86 -12.00
N ALA A 194 6.46 25.34 -12.37
CA ALA A 194 6.18 25.84 -13.73
C ALA A 194 6.97 27.13 -14.09
N LYS A 195 7.42 27.90 -13.08
CA LYS A 195 8.20 29.14 -13.27
C LYS A 195 9.71 28.91 -13.23
N ALA A 196 10.17 27.72 -12.83
CA ALA A 196 11.57 27.37 -12.78
C ALA A 196 12.15 27.17 -14.20
N ASP A 197 13.45 27.32 -14.37
CA ASP A 197 14.11 27.03 -15.65
C ASP A 197 14.14 25.53 -15.91
N THR A 198 14.36 24.73 -14.85
CA THR A 198 14.37 23.26 -14.93
C THR A 198 13.62 22.65 -13.74
N GLY A 199 12.91 21.54 -13.99
CA GLY A 199 12.17 20.96 -12.89
C GLY A 199 11.68 19.53 -13.06
N ALA A 200 11.30 18.91 -11.93
CA ALA A 200 10.70 17.57 -11.91
C ALA A 200 9.50 17.50 -10.97
N TYR A 201 8.44 16.86 -11.44
CA TYR A 201 7.32 16.41 -10.60
C TYR A 201 7.36 14.89 -10.48
N LEU A 202 7.52 14.41 -9.25
CA LEU A 202 7.62 12.99 -8.91
C LEU A 202 6.34 12.51 -8.25
N ALA A 203 5.57 11.74 -9.01
CA ALA A 203 4.22 11.29 -8.65
C ALA A 203 4.21 9.91 -7.99
N PRO A 204 3.29 9.64 -7.08
CA PRO A 204 3.07 8.30 -6.53
C PRO A 204 2.46 7.33 -7.54
N LEU A 205 1.78 7.83 -8.56
CA LEU A 205 1.06 7.04 -9.56
C LEU A 205 1.19 7.66 -10.96
N ARG A 206 1.16 6.78 -11.99
CA ARG A 206 1.18 7.19 -13.42
C ARG A 206 0.11 8.21 -13.76
N LEU A 207 -1.09 8.03 -13.23
CA LEU A 207 -2.21 8.93 -13.50
C LEU A 207 -1.94 10.36 -12.98
N LEU A 208 -1.35 10.50 -11.78
CA LEU A 208 -0.93 11.81 -11.25
C LEU A 208 0.23 12.42 -12.04
N ALA A 209 1.17 11.58 -12.51
CA ALA A 209 2.23 12.05 -13.41
C ALA A 209 1.63 12.61 -14.70
N LEU A 210 0.65 11.92 -15.29
CA LEU A 210 -0.05 12.36 -16.51
C LEU A 210 -0.87 13.64 -16.28
N GLU A 211 -1.62 13.73 -15.17
CA GLU A 211 -2.40 14.92 -14.82
C GLU A 211 -1.49 16.16 -14.67
N ASN A 212 -0.39 16.04 -13.94
CA ASN A 212 0.52 17.16 -13.75
C ASN A 212 1.40 17.43 -14.97
N TYR A 213 1.69 16.43 -15.80
CA TYR A 213 2.25 16.63 -17.14
C TYR A 213 1.34 17.52 -17.98
N GLN A 214 0.03 17.21 -18.05
CA GLN A 214 -0.92 18.04 -18.80
C GLN A 214 -1.01 19.45 -18.22
N ARG A 215 -1.04 19.57 -16.90
CA ARG A 215 -1.06 20.86 -16.22
C ARG A 215 0.15 21.74 -16.53
N LEU A 216 1.35 21.15 -16.65
CA LEU A 216 2.56 21.88 -17.05
C LEU A 216 2.50 22.27 -18.53
N LEU A 217 1.98 21.40 -19.42
CA LEU A 217 1.73 21.75 -20.82
C LEU A 217 0.76 22.93 -20.96
N ASP A 218 -0.35 22.90 -20.22
CA ASP A 218 -1.35 23.97 -20.22
C ASP A 218 -0.79 25.31 -19.70
N ALA A 219 0.23 25.22 -18.83
CA ALA A 219 1.00 26.38 -18.37
C ALA A 219 2.09 26.85 -19.37
N GLY A 220 2.22 26.20 -20.53
CA GLY A 220 3.19 26.54 -21.57
C GLY A 220 4.61 26.02 -21.30
N VAL A 221 4.79 25.07 -20.41
CA VAL A 221 6.09 24.49 -20.04
C VAL A 221 6.45 23.34 -20.98
N ALA A 222 7.67 23.36 -21.53
CA ALA A 222 8.21 22.22 -22.29
C ALA A 222 8.54 21.06 -21.34
N VAL A 223 7.68 20.05 -21.28
CA VAL A 223 7.73 18.97 -20.32
C VAL A 223 7.70 17.60 -21.00
N SER A 224 8.47 16.64 -20.48
CA SER A 224 8.40 15.23 -20.84
C SER A 224 7.64 14.44 -19.78
N LEU A 225 6.87 13.43 -20.22
CA LEU A 225 6.27 12.43 -19.33
C LEU A 225 7.12 11.17 -19.33
N ILE A 226 7.54 10.70 -18.15
CA ILE A 226 8.33 9.46 -18.01
C ILE A 226 7.73 8.62 -16.89
N THR A 227 7.13 7.51 -17.28
CA THR A 227 6.63 6.49 -16.34
C THR A 227 7.24 5.13 -16.67
N GLY A 228 7.00 4.13 -15.85
CA GLY A 228 7.49 2.78 -16.10
C GLY A 228 7.09 2.22 -17.47
N GLU A 229 5.92 2.58 -17.97
CA GLU A 229 5.30 1.98 -19.15
C GLU A 229 5.06 2.98 -20.30
N GLN A 230 5.17 4.28 -20.05
CA GLN A 230 4.89 5.32 -21.04
C GLN A 230 5.94 6.42 -21.01
N ARG A 231 6.39 6.82 -22.18
CA ARG A 231 7.27 7.99 -22.36
C ARG A 231 6.69 8.87 -23.45
N LYS A 232 6.50 10.15 -23.12
CA LYS A 232 6.21 11.23 -24.10
C LYS A 232 7.34 12.22 -23.98
N LEU A 233 8.33 12.08 -24.83
CA LEU A 233 9.51 12.92 -24.82
C LEU A 233 9.26 14.18 -25.64
N HIS A 234 9.59 15.34 -25.09
CA HIS A 234 9.61 16.59 -25.80
C HIS A 234 11.10 16.96 -26.07
N PRO A 235 11.49 17.30 -27.32
CA PRO A 235 12.89 17.57 -27.67
C PRO A 235 13.55 18.64 -26.80
N ASP A 236 12.80 19.69 -26.50
CA ASP A 236 13.27 20.86 -25.74
C ASP A 236 12.81 20.81 -24.28
N ALA A 237 12.52 19.61 -23.73
CA ALA A 237 12.02 19.50 -22.38
C ALA A 237 13.00 20.02 -21.33
N THR A 238 12.57 21.05 -20.63
CA THR A 238 13.22 21.57 -19.43
C THR A 238 12.70 20.88 -18.17
N HIS A 239 11.48 20.39 -18.24
CA HIS A 239 10.77 19.74 -17.12
C HIS A 239 10.45 18.28 -17.41
N VAL A 240 10.27 17.53 -16.32
CA VAL A 240 9.85 16.14 -16.36
C VAL A 240 8.70 15.92 -15.36
N ALA A 241 7.60 15.31 -15.81
CA ALA A 241 6.62 14.70 -14.93
C ALA A 241 6.82 13.18 -14.97
N SER A 242 7.04 12.56 -13.82
CA SER A 242 7.36 11.13 -13.77
C SER A 242 6.76 10.45 -12.53
N THR A 243 6.74 9.12 -12.51
CA THR A 243 6.58 8.43 -11.24
C THR A 243 7.87 8.50 -10.43
N VAL A 244 7.77 8.41 -9.10
CA VAL A 244 8.91 8.60 -8.19
C VAL A 244 10.05 7.61 -8.48
N GLU A 245 9.74 6.40 -8.91
CA GLU A 245 10.69 5.35 -9.28
C GLU A 245 11.52 5.69 -10.54
N MET A 246 11.09 6.70 -11.29
CA MET A 246 11.74 7.13 -12.53
C MET A 246 12.62 8.38 -12.35
N LEU A 247 12.92 8.76 -11.11
CA LEU A 247 13.85 9.84 -10.81
C LEU A 247 15.20 9.62 -11.53
N ASN A 248 15.69 10.66 -12.20
CA ASN A 248 17.06 10.70 -12.69
C ASN A 248 17.95 11.46 -11.71
N PRO A 249 18.81 10.77 -10.93
CA PRO A 249 19.65 11.41 -9.91
C PRO A 249 20.89 12.11 -10.52
N ASN A 250 21.10 12.02 -11.83
CA ASN A 250 22.30 12.52 -12.51
C ASN A 250 22.04 13.80 -13.33
N LYS A 251 20.83 14.37 -13.29
CA LYS A 251 20.49 15.61 -13.98
C LYS A 251 20.14 16.71 -12.98
N PRO A 252 20.91 17.80 -12.87
CA PRO A 252 20.62 18.89 -11.93
C PRO A 252 19.33 19.61 -12.30
N LEU A 253 18.59 20.08 -11.30
CA LEU A 253 17.30 20.76 -11.40
C LEU A 253 17.26 21.98 -10.48
N ASP A 254 16.43 22.97 -10.82
CA ASP A 254 16.14 24.08 -9.93
C ASP A 254 15.08 23.69 -8.89
N VAL A 255 13.99 23.08 -9.36
CA VAL A 255 12.86 22.72 -8.49
C VAL A 255 12.46 21.25 -8.71
N ALA A 256 12.28 20.54 -7.63
CA ALA A 256 11.65 19.21 -7.64
C ALA A 256 10.43 19.17 -6.70
N VAL A 257 9.42 18.43 -7.08
CA VAL A 257 8.23 18.17 -6.26
C VAL A 257 8.09 16.66 -6.05
N ILE A 258 8.15 16.21 -4.81
CA ILE A 258 7.92 14.82 -4.40
C ILE A 258 6.54 14.77 -3.74
N ASP A 259 5.59 14.10 -4.37
CA ASP A 259 4.20 14.06 -3.89
C ASP A 259 3.93 12.81 -3.04
N GLU A 260 2.94 12.90 -2.14
CA GLU A 260 2.50 11.86 -1.20
C GLU A 260 3.66 11.30 -0.35
N ILE A 261 4.44 12.20 0.28
CA ILE A 261 5.67 11.87 1.03
C ILE A 261 5.43 10.90 2.20
N GLN A 262 4.20 10.75 2.71
CA GLN A 262 3.87 9.76 3.73
C GLN A 262 4.09 8.30 3.26
N LEU A 263 4.24 8.07 1.95
CA LEU A 263 4.63 6.75 1.42
C LEU A 263 6.07 6.34 1.76
N LEU A 264 6.84 7.19 2.45
CA LEU A 264 8.12 6.79 3.06
C LEU A 264 8.01 5.55 3.95
N ASP A 265 6.87 5.37 4.63
CA ASP A 265 6.62 4.22 5.52
C ASP A 265 5.98 3.02 4.80
N ASP A 266 5.76 3.10 3.49
CA ASP A 266 5.21 1.99 2.72
C ASP A 266 6.27 0.88 2.54
N PRO A 267 6.02 -0.36 3.03
CA PRO A 267 7.02 -1.43 3.02
C PRO A 267 7.41 -1.91 1.61
N ASP A 268 6.53 -1.73 0.63
CA ASP A 268 6.74 -2.20 -0.74
C ASP A 268 7.29 -1.09 -1.65
N ARG A 269 6.92 0.18 -1.39
CA ARG A 269 7.25 1.31 -2.26
C ARG A 269 8.09 2.41 -1.59
N GLY A 270 8.16 2.46 -0.26
CA GLY A 270 8.81 3.53 0.51
C GLY A 270 10.26 3.79 0.10
N ALA A 271 10.95 2.74 -0.38
CA ALA A 271 12.32 2.88 -0.88
C ALA A 271 12.46 3.89 -2.03
N ALA A 272 11.45 4.05 -2.88
CA ALA A 272 11.48 5.04 -3.95
C ALA A 272 11.41 6.48 -3.42
N TRP A 273 10.62 6.72 -2.35
CA TRP A 273 10.55 8.03 -1.68
C TRP A 273 11.84 8.34 -0.93
N THR A 274 12.39 7.36 -0.21
CA THR A 274 13.70 7.49 0.43
C THR A 274 14.78 7.85 -0.60
N ALA A 275 14.82 7.12 -1.72
CA ALA A 275 15.74 7.40 -2.82
C ALA A 275 15.52 8.81 -3.40
N ALA A 276 14.27 9.24 -3.56
CA ALA A 276 13.95 10.56 -4.10
C ALA A 276 14.41 11.68 -3.15
N VAL A 277 14.16 11.57 -1.84
CA VAL A 277 14.63 12.57 -0.87
C VAL A 277 16.15 12.58 -0.77
N CYS A 278 16.80 11.41 -0.76
CA CYS A 278 18.26 11.31 -0.72
C CYS A 278 18.90 11.84 -2.02
N GLY A 279 18.31 11.51 -3.17
CA GLY A 279 18.99 11.56 -4.46
C GLY A 279 18.49 12.61 -5.45
N VAL A 280 17.38 13.32 -5.20
CA VAL A 280 16.93 14.36 -6.14
C VAL A 280 17.92 15.53 -6.15
N PRO A 281 18.56 15.82 -7.29
CA PRO A 281 19.58 16.88 -7.37
C PRO A 281 18.92 18.22 -7.74
N ALA A 282 18.09 18.75 -6.82
CA ALA A 282 17.39 20.02 -7.01
C ALA A 282 17.74 21.03 -5.91
N SER A 283 17.89 22.29 -6.29
CA SER A 283 18.18 23.39 -5.35
C SER A 283 17.01 23.59 -4.37
N THR A 284 15.77 23.48 -4.87
CA THR A 284 14.55 23.52 -4.05
C THR A 284 13.75 22.22 -4.21
N VAL A 285 13.43 21.58 -3.10
CA VAL A 285 12.69 20.31 -3.08
C VAL A 285 11.41 20.48 -2.28
N TYR A 286 10.28 20.41 -2.95
CA TYR A 286 8.97 20.35 -2.29
C TYR A 286 8.64 18.92 -1.88
N LEU A 287 8.24 18.74 -0.60
CA LEU A 287 7.76 17.48 -0.04
C LEU A 287 6.27 17.66 0.31
N LEU A 288 5.39 17.05 -0.48
CA LEU A 288 3.95 17.21 -0.30
C LEU A 288 3.35 15.97 0.37
N GLY A 289 2.56 16.15 1.43
CA GLY A 289 1.96 14.99 2.09
C GLY A 289 1.06 15.28 3.28
N ALA A 290 0.85 14.24 4.07
CA ALA A 290 0.08 14.27 5.28
C ALA A 290 0.87 14.89 6.45
N LEU A 291 0.16 15.40 7.47
CA LEU A 291 0.79 16.04 8.65
C LEU A 291 1.67 15.06 9.42
N GLU A 292 1.29 13.82 9.46
CA GLU A 292 1.96 12.73 10.18
C GLU A 292 3.36 12.44 9.63
N ALA A 293 3.68 12.90 8.42
CA ALA A 293 4.99 12.72 7.81
C ALA A 293 6.06 13.71 8.34
N GLU A 294 5.67 14.75 9.08
CA GLU A 294 6.60 15.81 9.53
C GLU A 294 7.82 15.26 10.28
N PRO A 295 7.69 14.40 11.32
CA PRO A 295 8.86 13.91 12.06
C PRO A 295 9.80 13.06 11.20
N ALA A 296 9.24 12.26 10.29
CA ALA A 296 10.00 11.46 9.34
C ALA A 296 10.79 12.33 8.36
N ILE A 297 10.16 13.39 7.85
CA ILE A 297 10.80 14.37 6.96
C ILE A 297 11.95 15.07 7.67
N GLU A 298 11.73 15.55 8.89
CA GLU A 298 12.76 16.22 9.70
C GLU A 298 13.98 15.31 9.91
N ALA A 299 13.74 14.06 10.31
CA ALA A 299 14.79 13.08 10.51
C ALA A 299 15.57 12.79 9.21
N LEU A 300 14.86 12.58 8.10
CA LEU A 300 15.48 12.23 6.82
C LEU A 300 16.23 13.43 6.22
N VAL A 301 15.66 14.65 6.25
CA VAL A 301 16.33 15.87 5.78
C VAL A 301 17.58 16.17 6.61
N LYS A 302 17.53 15.99 7.93
CA LYS A 302 18.70 16.09 8.79
C LYS A 302 19.81 15.10 8.39
N ARG A 303 19.43 13.88 8.04
CA ARG A 303 20.37 12.82 7.63
C ARG A 303 21.04 13.10 6.29
N VAL A 304 20.31 13.62 5.31
CA VAL A 304 20.85 13.90 3.97
C VAL A 304 21.55 15.26 3.85
N GLY A 305 21.45 16.11 4.87
CA GLY A 305 21.99 17.46 4.89
C GLY A 305 21.21 18.43 4.00
N GLY A 306 20.63 19.44 4.60
CA GLY A 306 19.84 20.45 3.92
C GLY A 306 19.09 21.34 4.90
N THR A 307 18.46 22.40 4.40
CA THR A 307 17.58 23.25 5.21
C THR A 307 16.13 22.82 5.00
N LEU A 308 15.30 22.85 6.05
CA LEU A 308 13.89 22.47 5.98
C LEU A 308 13.00 23.64 6.40
N GLU A 309 12.01 23.94 5.58
CA GLU A 309 10.88 24.80 5.90
C GLU A 309 9.60 23.95 5.95
N VAL A 310 8.79 24.08 6.99
CA VAL A 310 7.52 23.32 7.12
C VAL A 310 6.33 24.28 7.03
N LYS A 311 5.41 23.99 6.09
CA LYS A 311 4.14 24.71 5.89
C LYS A 311 2.96 23.77 6.16
N LYS A 312 2.15 24.07 7.17
CA LYS A 312 0.97 23.29 7.52
C LYS A 312 -0.28 23.94 6.95
N LEU A 313 -1.03 23.16 6.19
CA LEU A 313 -2.26 23.61 5.55
C LEU A 313 -3.49 22.94 6.17
N GLN A 314 -4.58 23.66 6.19
CA GLN A 314 -5.88 23.13 6.60
C GLN A 314 -6.73 22.78 5.38
N ARG A 315 -7.66 21.85 5.57
CA ARG A 315 -8.63 21.49 4.54
C ARG A 315 -9.50 22.70 4.18
N LYS A 316 -9.67 22.95 2.88
CA LYS A 316 -10.44 24.11 2.38
C LYS A 316 -11.95 23.94 2.46
N SER A 317 -12.46 22.70 2.33
CA SER A 317 -13.91 22.39 2.44
C SER A 317 -14.12 21.42 3.61
N PRO A 318 -15.10 21.63 4.50
CA PRO A 318 -15.33 20.74 5.64
C PRO A 318 -15.70 19.32 5.18
N LEU A 319 -15.30 18.33 5.95
CA LEU A 319 -15.68 16.93 5.77
C LEU A 319 -16.69 16.58 6.87
N VAL A 320 -17.87 16.13 6.46
CA VAL A 320 -18.99 15.92 7.37
C VAL A 320 -19.44 14.46 7.29
N MET A 321 -19.43 13.78 8.44
CA MET A 321 -20.05 12.45 8.55
C MET A 321 -21.57 12.61 8.53
N GLU A 322 -22.26 11.88 7.64
CA GLU A 322 -23.72 11.88 7.56
C GLU A 322 -24.33 11.42 8.89
N LYS A 323 -25.53 11.90 9.21
CA LYS A 323 -26.21 11.51 10.46
C LYS A 323 -26.72 10.06 10.43
N LYS A 324 -26.91 9.49 9.24
CA LYS A 324 -27.45 8.15 9.03
C LYS A 324 -26.66 7.42 7.92
N PRO A 325 -26.56 6.09 7.98
CA PRO A 325 -26.02 5.32 6.87
C PRO A 325 -26.87 5.47 5.62
N LEU A 326 -26.32 5.10 4.45
CA LEU A 326 -27.07 5.10 3.20
C LEU A 326 -28.30 4.18 3.27
N GLY A 327 -28.17 3.01 3.91
CA GLY A 327 -29.21 2.03 4.17
C GLY A 327 -29.67 1.25 2.93
N SER A 328 -29.78 1.89 1.78
CA SER A 328 -30.20 1.26 0.53
C SER A 328 -29.64 2.02 -0.68
N LEU A 329 -29.29 1.29 -1.74
CA LEU A 329 -28.84 1.89 -3.01
C LEU A 329 -29.90 2.79 -3.67
N LYS A 330 -31.17 2.68 -3.29
CA LYS A 330 -32.23 3.62 -3.73
C LYS A 330 -32.00 5.04 -3.24
N ASN A 331 -31.21 5.21 -2.18
CA ASN A 331 -30.86 6.51 -1.59
C ASN A 331 -29.60 7.14 -2.21
N LEU A 332 -29.03 6.51 -3.25
CA LEU A 332 -27.92 7.08 -4.02
C LEU A 332 -28.35 8.37 -4.71
N GLN A 333 -27.42 9.30 -4.82
CA GLN A 333 -27.58 10.59 -5.47
C GLN A 333 -26.47 10.81 -6.48
N ALA A 334 -26.72 11.65 -7.47
CA ALA A 334 -25.67 12.09 -8.39
C ALA A 334 -24.50 12.74 -7.60
N GLY A 335 -23.27 12.35 -7.94
CA GLY A 335 -22.08 12.78 -7.22
C GLY A 335 -21.65 11.83 -6.10
N ASP A 336 -22.33 10.70 -5.89
CA ASP A 336 -21.94 9.68 -4.92
C ASP A 336 -20.80 8.81 -5.46
N VAL A 337 -19.87 8.47 -4.57
CA VAL A 337 -18.78 7.52 -4.80
C VAL A 337 -18.87 6.38 -3.80
N LEU A 338 -19.10 5.16 -4.27
CA LEU A 338 -19.13 3.95 -3.45
C LEU A 338 -17.74 3.32 -3.41
N ILE A 339 -17.29 2.98 -2.21
CA ILE A 339 -15.98 2.35 -1.98
C ILE A 339 -16.16 0.90 -1.59
N ALA A 340 -15.51 0.02 -2.33
CA ALA A 340 -15.34 -1.39 -2.03
C ALA A 340 -13.85 -1.74 -2.10
N PHE A 341 -13.42 -2.87 -1.51
CA PHE A 341 -11.99 -3.19 -1.42
C PHE A 341 -11.53 -4.35 -2.31
N SER A 342 -12.40 -4.80 -3.22
CA SER A 342 -12.02 -5.79 -4.23
C SER A 342 -12.66 -5.48 -5.59
N ARG A 343 -11.96 -5.89 -6.68
CA ARG A 343 -12.50 -5.82 -8.04
C ARG A 343 -13.88 -6.46 -8.15
N ARG A 344 -14.06 -7.62 -7.52
CA ARG A 344 -15.32 -8.38 -7.55
C ARG A 344 -16.46 -7.59 -6.93
N GLU A 345 -16.21 -6.96 -5.78
CA GLU A 345 -17.20 -6.13 -5.11
C GLU A 345 -17.53 -4.87 -5.91
N VAL A 346 -16.52 -4.19 -6.48
CA VAL A 346 -16.75 -3.02 -7.35
C VAL A 346 -17.70 -3.37 -8.48
N LEU A 347 -17.45 -4.47 -9.19
CA LEU A 347 -18.31 -4.90 -10.29
C LEU A 347 -19.71 -5.30 -9.80
N ASN A 348 -19.83 -5.94 -8.64
CA ASN A 348 -21.11 -6.30 -8.03
C ASN A 348 -21.93 -5.06 -7.63
N TRP A 349 -21.31 -4.10 -6.93
CA TRP A 349 -21.98 -2.87 -6.53
C TRP A 349 -22.34 -1.97 -7.73
N ARG A 350 -21.48 -1.94 -8.74
CA ARG A 350 -21.80 -1.28 -10.02
C ARG A 350 -23.07 -1.86 -10.63
N ASP A 351 -23.14 -3.18 -10.75
CA ASP A 351 -24.27 -3.88 -11.36
C ASP A 351 -25.56 -3.61 -10.58
N GLN A 352 -25.51 -3.67 -9.26
CA GLN A 352 -26.66 -3.34 -8.41
C GLN A 352 -27.11 -1.87 -8.54
N ALA A 353 -26.17 -0.93 -8.66
CA ALA A 353 -26.51 0.48 -8.86
C ALA A 353 -27.11 0.72 -10.25
N ILE A 354 -26.65 0.01 -11.30
CA ILE A 354 -27.26 0.05 -12.62
C ILE A 354 -28.69 -0.50 -12.58
N GLU A 355 -28.96 -1.55 -11.80
CA GLU A 355 -30.32 -2.09 -11.60
C GLU A 355 -31.26 -1.09 -10.93
N GLN A 356 -30.72 -0.16 -10.13
CA GLN A 356 -31.50 0.97 -9.59
C GLN A 356 -31.69 2.11 -10.60
N GLY A 357 -31.16 2.00 -11.81
CA GLY A 357 -31.33 2.98 -12.90
C GLY A 357 -30.24 4.06 -12.97
N PHE A 358 -29.11 3.89 -12.26
CA PHE A 358 -28.00 4.84 -12.35
C PHE A 358 -27.04 4.51 -13.51
N ALA A 359 -26.49 5.54 -14.13
CA ALA A 359 -25.31 5.41 -14.97
C ALA A 359 -24.06 5.42 -14.07
N VAL A 360 -23.22 4.39 -14.16
CA VAL A 360 -22.15 4.12 -13.20
C VAL A 360 -20.79 3.99 -13.90
N SER A 361 -19.77 4.67 -13.36
CA SER A 361 -18.37 4.42 -13.66
C SER A 361 -17.76 3.43 -12.66
N ALA A 362 -16.89 2.53 -13.14
CA ALA A 362 -16.18 1.57 -12.30
C ALA A 362 -14.67 1.84 -12.32
N ILE A 363 -14.03 1.96 -11.13
CA ILE A 363 -12.61 2.31 -10.99
C ILE A 363 -11.94 1.38 -9.98
N TYR A 364 -10.97 0.58 -10.46
CA TYR A 364 -10.21 -0.35 -9.60
C TYR A 364 -8.79 -0.58 -10.11
N GLY A 365 -7.92 -1.12 -9.26
CA GLY A 365 -6.47 -1.18 -9.49
C GLY A 365 -6.03 -1.93 -10.73
N ASN A 366 -6.77 -2.94 -11.20
CA ASN A 366 -6.42 -3.72 -12.40
C ASN A 366 -6.66 -2.98 -13.72
N LEU A 367 -7.44 -1.89 -13.71
CA LEU A 367 -7.65 -1.07 -14.90
C LEU A 367 -6.37 -0.28 -15.23
N SER A 368 -6.09 -0.13 -16.53
CA SER A 368 -5.04 0.77 -16.97
C SER A 368 -5.33 2.23 -16.55
N PRO A 369 -4.31 3.09 -16.42
CA PRO A 369 -4.50 4.50 -16.09
C PRO A 369 -5.45 5.21 -17.05
N GLU A 370 -5.39 4.89 -18.34
CA GLU A 370 -6.22 5.48 -19.40
C GLU A 370 -7.69 5.13 -19.19
N VAL A 371 -8.00 3.86 -18.88
CA VAL A 371 -9.37 3.45 -18.56
C VAL A 371 -9.87 4.11 -17.28
N ARG A 372 -9.02 4.19 -16.24
CA ARG A 372 -9.38 4.88 -15.00
C ARG A 372 -9.68 6.36 -15.24
N GLN A 373 -8.88 7.02 -16.06
CA GLN A 373 -9.10 8.40 -16.46
C GLN A 373 -10.41 8.56 -17.22
N ALA A 374 -10.64 7.74 -18.25
CA ALA A 374 -11.89 7.78 -19.05
C ALA A 374 -13.13 7.56 -18.19
N GLN A 375 -13.06 6.63 -17.22
CA GLN A 375 -14.16 6.39 -16.26
C GLN A 375 -14.37 7.60 -15.33
N ALA A 376 -13.30 8.26 -14.88
CA ALA A 376 -13.37 9.45 -14.04
C ALA A 376 -13.93 10.67 -14.83
N GLU A 377 -13.47 10.88 -16.06
CA GLU A 377 -13.94 11.96 -16.94
C GLU A 377 -15.45 11.87 -17.18
N ARG A 378 -15.99 10.67 -17.45
CA ARG A 378 -17.44 10.48 -17.58
C ARG A 378 -18.22 10.89 -16.35
N PHE A 379 -17.66 10.70 -15.16
CA PHE A 379 -18.28 11.15 -13.93
C PHE A 379 -18.19 12.67 -13.79
N ILE A 380 -17.05 13.26 -14.15
CA ILE A 380 -16.83 14.71 -14.13
C ILE A 380 -17.79 15.41 -15.11
N ASP A 381 -17.92 14.86 -16.32
CA ASP A 381 -18.81 15.37 -17.37
C ASP A 381 -20.29 15.07 -17.12
N GLY A 382 -20.59 14.34 -16.04
CA GLY A 382 -21.94 13.97 -15.66
C GLY A 382 -22.61 12.95 -16.57
N VAL A 383 -21.87 12.27 -17.45
CA VAL A 383 -22.34 11.14 -18.25
C VAL A 383 -22.70 9.96 -17.34
N THR A 384 -21.87 9.69 -16.35
CA THR A 384 -22.20 8.80 -15.24
C THR A 384 -22.50 9.61 -13.99
N LYS A 385 -23.42 9.12 -13.15
CA LYS A 385 -23.88 9.83 -11.95
C LYS A 385 -23.26 9.30 -10.67
N ILE A 386 -22.80 8.06 -10.72
CA ILE A 386 -22.22 7.33 -9.59
C ILE A 386 -20.85 6.77 -10.02
N VAL A 387 -19.91 6.78 -9.10
CA VAL A 387 -18.67 5.98 -9.22
C VAL A 387 -18.72 4.85 -8.21
N VAL A 388 -18.28 3.67 -8.61
CA VAL A 388 -17.95 2.57 -7.71
C VAL A 388 -16.48 2.24 -7.90
N GLY A 389 -15.71 2.25 -6.81
CA GLY A 389 -14.28 1.96 -6.94
C GLY A 389 -13.64 1.43 -5.70
N THR A 390 -12.36 1.02 -5.85
CA THR A 390 -11.54 0.60 -4.73
C THR A 390 -10.84 1.80 -4.08
N ASP A 391 -9.99 1.54 -3.11
CA ASP A 391 -9.03 2.50 -2.54
C ASP A 391 -8.16 3.20 -3.62
N ALA A 392 -8.08 2.65 -4.84
CA ALA A 392 -7.47 3.34 -5.99
C ALA A 392 -8.06 4.75 -6.24
N ILE A 393 -9.30 5.01 -5.80
CA ILE A 393 -9.92 6.36 -5.83
C ILE A 393 -9.21 7.30 -4.83
N GLY A 394 -8.73 6.77 -3.72
CA GLY A 394 -8.02 7.53 -2.69
C GLY A 394 -6.72 8.16 -3.17
N MET A 395 -6.10 7.61 -4.21
CA MET A 395 -4.87 8.11 -4.80
C MET A 395 -5.06 8.42 -6.29
N GLY A 396 -4.71 9.61 -6.73
CA GLY A 396 -4.51 9.94 -8.14
C GLY A 396 -5.73 10.23 -9.00
N LEU A 397 -6.95 10.21 -8.46
CA LEU A 397 -8.14 10.58 -9.20
C LEU A 397 -8.74 11.88 -8.69
N ASN A 398 -8.83 12.84 -9.58
CA ASN A 398 -9.42 14.13 -9.29
C ASN A 398 -10.95 14.11 -9.53
N THR A 399 -11.64 13.24 -8.80
CA THR A 399 -13.11 13.12 -8.91
C THR A 399 -13.80 14.10 -7.98
N PRO A 400 -14.73 14.94 -8.47
CA PRO A 400 -15.49 15.88 -7.63
C PRO A 400 -16.61 15.14 -6.89
N ALA A 401 -16.26 14.20 -6.01
CA ALA A 401 -17.23 13.48 -5.21
C ALA A 401 -17.95 14.44 -4.25
N ARG A 402 -19.29 14.43 -4.27
CA ARG A 402 -20.09 15.11 -3.25
C ARG A 402 -20.08 14.30 -1.96
N ARG A 403 -20.31 12.99 -2.08
CA ARG A 403 -20.39 12.06 -0.96
C ARG A 403 -19.61 10.78 -1.25
N VAL A 404 -18.83 10.35 -0.28
CA VAL A 404 -18.13 9.06 -0.28
C VAL A 404 -18.87 8.10 0.64
N ILE A 405 -19.18 6.91 0.13
CA ILE A 405 -19.96 5.89 0.82
C ILE A 405 -19.12 4.61 0.88
N PHE A 406 -18.76 4.19 2.08
CA PHE A 406 -18.06 2.92 2.30
C PHE A 406 -19.06 1.77 2.31
N THR A 407 -18.91 0.80 1.43
CA THR A 407 -19.76 -0.41 1.40
C THR A 407 -19.37 -1.40 2.49
N THR A 408 -18.11 -1.35 2.93
CA THR A 408 -17.55 -2.10 4.05
C THR A 408 -16.42 -1.31 4.68
N ALA A 409 -16.07 -1.61 5.92
CA ALA A 409 -14.89 -1.09 6.60
C ALA A 409 -13.78 -2.15 6.71
N SER A 410 -13.94 -3.31 6.07
CA SER A 410 -12.96 -4.40 6.09
C SER A 410 -12.28 -4.55 4.74
N LYS A 411 -10.99 -4.91 4.77
CA LYS A 411 -10.18 -5.17 3.59
C LYS A 411 -9.33 -6.43 3.81
N TRP A 412 -9.18 -7.23 2.76
CA TRP A 412 -8.24 -8.34 2.73
C TRP A 412 -6.81 -7.82 2.52
N ASP A 413 -5.90 -8.12 3.46
CA ASP A 413 -4.49 -7.68 3.43
C ASP A 413 -3.54 -8.63 2.68
N GLY A 414 -4.08 -9.75 2.17
CA GLY A 414 -3.33 -10.84 1.53
C GLY A 414 -3.28 -12.09 2.41
N TYR A 415 -3.63 -12.00 3.70
CA TYR A 415 -3.61 -13.09 4.67
C TYR A 415 -4.92 -13.21 5.46
N SER A 416 -5.49 -12.09 5.86
CA SER A 416 -6.71 -12.01 6.67
C SER A 416 -7.60 -10.85 6.23
N GLU A 417 -8.88 -10.92 6.59
CA GLU A 417 -9.79 -9.80 6.47
C GLU A 417 -9.75 -9.00 7.78
N GLY A 418 -9.34 -7.75 7.68
CA GLY A 418 -9.21 -6.84 8.81
C GLY A 418 -9.87 -5.49 8.56
N GLU A 419 -10.09 -4.71 9.63
CA GLU A 419 -10.57 -3.33 9.54
C GLU A 419 -9.54 -2.46 8.83
N ILE A 420 -10.00 -1.53 7.99
CA ILE A 420 -9.10 -0.63 7.27
C ILE A 420 -8.41 0.35 8.23
N PRO A 421 -7.14 0.72 8.00
CA PRO A 421 -6.46 1.74 8.80
C PRO A 421 -7.16 3.11 8.74
N ALA A 422 -7.14 3.86 9.83
CA ALA A 422 -7.70 5.21 9.90
C ALA A 422 -7.10 6.16 8.84
N ALA A 423 -5.81 6.03 8.55
CA ALA A 423 -5.14 6.78 7.48
C ALA A 423 -5.78 6.56 6.12
N LEU A 424 -6.06 5.29 5.76
CA LEU A 424 -6.72 4.94 4.49
C LEU A 424 -8.16 5.46 4.45
N ALA A 425 -8.92 5.29 5.55
CA ALA A 425 -10.29 5.81 5.65
C ALA A 425 -10.33 7.34 5.45
N LYS A 426 -9.43 8.09 6.08
CA LYS A 426 -9.30 9.55 5.95
C LYS A 426 -8.87 9.97 4.55
N GLN A 427 -7.94 9.26 3.94
CA GLN A 427 -7.47 9.51 2.58
C GLN A 427 -8.59 9.36 1.56
N ILE A 428 -9.36 8.27 1.64
CA ILE A 428 -10.51 8.00 0.77
C ILE A 428 -11.64 9.02 1.03
N ALA A 429 -12.03 9.20 2.29
CA ALA A 429 -13.06 10.17 2.69
C ALA A 429 -12.69 11.60 2.27
N GLY A 430 -11.39 11.91 2.31
CA GLY A 430 -10.84 13.19 1.89
C GLY A 430 -11.16 13.58 0.43
N ARG A 431 -11.53 12.64 -0.41
CA ARG A 431 -11.96 12.89 -1.80
C ARG A 431 -13.37 13.51 -1.91
N ALA A 432 -14.17 13.45 -0.85
CA ALA A 432 -15.44 14.17 -0.82
C ALA A 432 -15.24 15.68 -0.69
N GLY A 433 -16.11 16.48 -1.29
CA GLY A 433 -16.17 17.94 -1.10
C GLY A 433 -15.00 18.70 -1.72
N ARG A 434 -14.76 18.53 -3.02
CA ARG A 434 -13.72 19.27 -3.73
C ARG A 434 -13.98 20.78 -3.64
N PHE A 435 -12.95 21.54 -3.23
CA PHE A 435 -12.99 22.99 -3.17
C PHE A 435 -13.33 23.59 -4.56
N GLY A 436 -14.27 24.50 -4.59
CA GLY A 436 -14.79 25.12 -5.82
C GLY A 436 -15.92 24.34 -6.52
N ALA A 437 -16.12 23.04 -6.16
CA ALA A 437 -17.24 22.24 -6.68
C ALA A 437 -18.35 22.02 -5.63
N HIS A 438 -17.97 21.88 -4.35
CA HIS A 438 -18.91 21.62 -3.26
C HIS A 438 -18.52 22.40 -2.00
N GLU A 439 -19.51 22.95 -1.29
CA GLU A 439 -19.30 23.66 -0.02
C GLU A 439 -18.76 22.73 1.09
N ALA A 440 -19.24 21.48 1.12
CA ALA A 440 -18.83 20.44 2.06
C ALA A 440 -18.73 19.08 1.37
N GLY A 441 -17.88 18.22 1.89
CA GLY A 441 -17.82 16.80 1.53
C GLY A 441 -18.54 15.94 2.56
N TYR A 442 -19.31 14.96 2.10
CA TYR A 442 -20.07 14.08 2.97
C TYR A 442 -19.49 12.66 2.96
N VAL A 443 -19.57 11.98 4.10
CA VAL A 443 -19.14 10.59 4.25
C VAL A 443 -20.22 9.76 4.91
N ALA A 444 -20.45 8.55 4.42
CA ALA A 444 -21.39 7.60 5.01
C ALA A 444 -20.86 6.16 4.92
N GLY A 445 -21.36 5.29 5.77
CA GLY A 445 -21.31 3.85 5.54
C GLY A 445 -22.59 3.39 4.84
N LEU A 446 -22.55 2.25 4.17
CA LEU A 446 -23.71 1.65 3.53
C LEU A 446 -24.75 1.20 4.58
N ASP A 447 -24.32 0.50 5.61
CA ASP A 447 -25.13 0.03 6.74
C ASP A 447 -24.69 0.69 8.05
N SER A 448 -25.42 0.44 9.13
CA SER A 448 -25.18 1.06 10.44
C SER A 448 -23.85 0.63 11.05
N HIS A 449 -23.41 -0.60 10.82
CA HIS A 449 -22.15 -1.12 11.36
C HIS A 449 -20.96 -0.46 10.68
N THR A 450 -20.90 -0.51 9.34
CA THR A 450 -19.88 0.19 8.54
C THR A 450 -19.85 1.68 8.84
N HIS A 451 -21.03 2.30 8.95
CA HIS A 451 -21.16 3.72 9.24
C HIS A 451 -20.51 4.11 10.58
N GLN A 452 -20.75 3.30 11.63
CA GLN A 452 -20.19 3.54 12.95
C GLN A 452 -18.67 3.39 12.97
N ILE A 453 -18.16 2.34 12.31
CA ILE A 453 -16.70 2.13 12.21
C ILE A 453 -16.04 3.30 11.50
N ILE A 454 -16.54 3.68 10.31
CA ILE A 454 -15.99 4.82 9.56
C ILE A 454 -16.05 6.11 10.37
N ALA A 455 -17.14 6.35 11.11
CA ALA A 455 -17.25 7.52 11.97
C ALA A 455 -16.19 7.55 13.07
N ASN A 456 -15.81 6.41 13.60
CA ASN A 456 -14.74 6.27 14.59
C ASN A 456 -13.37 6.51 13.95
N LEU A 457 -13.06 5.84 12.83
CA LEU A 457 -11.80 5.99 12.11
C LEU A 457 -11.54 7.44 11.67
N LEU A 458 -12.58 8.19 11.29
CA LEU A 458 -12.42 9.59 10.91
C LEU A 458 -12.07 10.51 12.10
N LYS A 459 -12.40 10.12 13.34
CA LYS A 459 -12.07 10.86 14.57
C LYS A 459 -10.74 10.46 15.16
N GLU A 460 -10.24 9.27 14.84
CA GLU A 460 -8.99 8.76 15.37
C GLU A 460 -7.82 9.68 15.02
N ALA A 461 -6.93 9.94 15.97
CA ALA A 461 -5.68 10.64 15.70
C ALA A 461 -4.73 9.70 14.97
N LEU A 462 -4.08 10.19 13.92
CA LEU A 462 -3.08 9.39 13.21
C LEU A 462 -1.74 9.47 13.93
N GLU A 463 -1.07 8.35 14.03
CA GLU A 463 0.28 8.28 14.58
C GLU A 463 1.27 8.96 13.64
N PRO A 464 2.26 9.71 14.17
CA PRO A 464 3.37 10.21 13.37
C PRO A 464 4.16 9.08 12.71
N LEU A 465 4.67 9.32 11.52
CA LEU A 465 5.55 8.36 10.86
C LEU A 465 6.84 8.16 11.65
N PRO A 466 7.44 6.94 11.59
CA PRO A 466 8.71 6.65 12.26
C PRO A 466 9.83 7.57 11.78
N THR A 467 10.71 7.96 12.71
CA THR A 467 11.88 8.81 12.45
C THR A 467 13.13 8.02 12.04
N SER A 468 13.00 6.71 11.92
CA SER A 468 14.04 5.76 11.49
C SER A 468 13.37 4.56 10.81
N GLY A 469 14.17 3.68 10.22
CA GLY A 469 13.65 2.50 9.53
C GLY A 469 13.18 2.80 8.09
N PHE A 470 13.72 3.84 7.47
CA PHE A 470 13.41 4.19 6.08
C PHE A 470 13.87 3.10 5.11
N TYR A 471 12.97 2.61 4.29
CA TYR A 471 13.27 1.56 3.33
C TYR A 471 14.19 2.06 2.23
N VAL A 472 15.17 1.23 1.83
CA VAL A 472 16.08 1.48 0.71
C VAL A 472 16.15 0.25 -0.20
N ALA A 473 16.29 0.48 -1.50
CA ALA A 473 16.46 -0.57 -2.49
C ALA A 473 17.82 -0.42 -3.17
N PRO A 474 18.46 -1.52 -3.60
CA PRO A 474 19.75 -1.44 -4.26
C PRO A 474 19.60 -0.88 -5.67
N SER A 475 20.52 0.00 -6.07
CA SER A 475 20.76 0.33 -7.47
C SER A 475 21.64 -0.75 -8.13
N LEU A 476 21.68 -0.74 -9.47
CA LEU A 476 22.59 -1.63 -10.20
C LEU A 476 24.05 -1.38 -9.80
N ASP A 477 24.45 -0.12 -9.70
CA ASP A 477 25.82 0.27 -9.32
C ASP A 477 26.17 -0.25 -7.92
N TYR A 478 25.23 -0.19 -6.99
CA TYR A 478 25.41 -0.72 -5.64
C TYR A 478 25.59 -2.25 -5.64
N LEU A 479 24.77 -2.96 -6.44
CA LEU A 479 24.94 -4.42 -6.60
C LEU A 479 26.25 -4.79 -7.28
N GLN A 480 26.74 -3.99 -8.24
CA GLN A 480 28.04 -4.17 -8.86
C GLN A 480 29.19 -3.96 -7.86
N GLN A 481 29.07 -2.98 -6.95
CA GLN A 481 30.05 -2.79 -5.87
C GLN A 481 30.07 -4.00 -4.91
N ILE A 482 28.89 -4.52 -4.51
CA ILE A 482 28.81 -5.72 -3.71
C ILE A 482 29.43 -6.92 -4.46
N ALA A 483 29.12 -7.08 -5.74
CA ALA A 483 29.68 -8.14 -6.58
C ALA A 483 31.21 -8.09 -6.62
N ALA A 484 31.79 -6.89 -6.84
CA ALA A 484 33.24 -6.69 -6.84
C ALA A 484 33.89 -6.98 -5.47
N ALA A 485 33.24 -6.56 -4.37
CA ALA A 485 33.75 -6.76 -3.03
C ALA A 485 33.67 -8.22 -2.55
N THR A 486 32.64 -8.97 -3.01
CA THR A 486 32.34 -10.33 -2.52
C THR A 486 32.72 -11.44 -3.49
N GLY A 487 33.00 -11.12 -4.76
CA GLY A 487 33.16 -12.09 -5.83
C GLY A 487 31.88 -12.81 -6.25
N GLN A 488 30.72 -12.38 -5.76
CA GLN A 488 29.43 -12.93 -6.13
C GLN A 488 29.00 -12.44 -7.52
N SER A 489 28.48 -13.36 -8.34
CA SER A 489 27.97 -13.03 -9.68
C SER A 489 26.48 -13.31 -9.85
N LYS A 490 25.87 -14.05 -8.91
CA LYS A 490 24.46 -14.39 -8.95
C LYS A 490 23.61 -13.27 -8.36
N LEU A 491 22.60 -12.83 -9.10
CA LEU A 491 21.70 -11.75 -8.67
C LEU A 491 20.96 -12.10 -7.38
N GLN A 492 20.46 -13.35 -7.25
CA GLN A 492 19.81 -13.81 -6.02
C GLN A 492 20.71 -13.59 -4.80
N ALA A 493 21.95 -14.07 -4.87
CA ALA A 493 22.89 -13.94 -3.75
C ALA A 493 23.21 -12.48 -3.42
N LEU A 494 23.35 -11.60 -4.44
CA LEU A 494 23.58 -10.17 -4.24
C LEU A 494 22.39 -9.47 -3.57
N LEU A 495 21.15 -9.77 -3.99
CA LEU A 495 19.95 -9.23 -3.36
C LEU A 495 19.78 -9.74 -1.92
N GLU A 496 20.06 -11.02 -1.68
CA GLU A 496 20.06 -11.58 -0.33
C GLU A 496 21.14 -10.96 0.56
N LEU A 497 22.34 -10.73 0.04
CA LEU A 497 23.38 -10.00 0.77
C LEU A 497 22.94 -8.59 1.14
N PHE A 498 22.31 -7.86 0.22
CA PHE A 498 21.76 -6.55 0.50
C PHE A 498 20.69 -6.58 1.61
N THR A 499 19.81 -7.57 1.61
CA THR A 499 18.75 -7.70 2.63
C THR A 499 19.27 -8.17 3.99
N LYS A 500 20.35 -8.96 4.02
CA LYS A 500 20.92 -9.54 5.24
C LYS A 500 21.82 -8.58 6.03
N HIS A 501 22.44 -7.62 5.37
CA HIS A 501 23.34 -6.66 6.02
C HIS A 501 22.58 -5.51 6.65
N ILE A 502 21.91 -5.81 7.76
CA ILE A 502 21.39 -4.78 8.67
C ILE A 502 22.57 -4.29 9.48
N ASN A 503 22.80 -3.00 9.42
CA ASN A 503 23.71 -2.35 10.34
C ASN A 503 23.10 -2.43 11.75
N VAL A 504 23.64 -3.30 12.59
CA VAL A 504 23.15 -3.50 13.96
C VAL A 504 23.21 -2.20 14.79
N HIS A 505 24.00 -1.23 14.34
CA HIS A 505 24.23 0.05 15.03
C HIS A 505 23.50 1.25 14.42
N ASP A 506 22.93 1.15 13.21
CA ASP A 506 22.21 2.25 12.56
C ASP A 506 20.96 1.69 11.83
N GLU A 507 19.85 1.61 12.54
CA GLU A 507 18.55 1.20 11.98
C GLU A 507 17.84 2.35 11.22
N PHE A 508 18.55 3.41 10.86
CA PHE A 508 17.97 4.55 10.17
C PHE A 508 17.47 4.16 8.77
N PHE A 509 18.24 3.32 8.07
CA PHE A 509 17.84 2.74 6.79
C PHE A 509 17.65 1.23 6.93
N LEU A 510 16.58 0.71 6.34
CA LEU A 510 16.27 -0.71 6.28
C LEU A 510 16.15 -1.16 4.82
N PRO A 511 16.57 -2.38 4.47
CA PRO A 511 16.35 -2.89 3.13
C PRO A 511 14.85 -3.03 2.85
N ALA A 512 14.43 -2.64 1.64
CA ALA A 512 13.09 -2.86 1.14
C ALA A 512 12.75 -4.34 1.03
N ASN A 513 11.46 -4.66 0.90
CA ASN A 513 11.02 -6.01 0.57
C ASN A 513 11.41 -6.35 -0.88
N LEU A 514 12.42 -7.21 -1.04
CA LEU A 514 12.92 -7.66 -2.34
C LEU A 514 12.47 -9.09 -2.69
N SER A 515 11.47 -9.64 -1.99
CA SER A 515 11.06 -11.04 -2.16
C SER A 515 10.67 -11.40 -3.59
N ASP A 516 9.91 -10.53 -4.28
CA ASP A 516 9.54 -10.73 -5.70
C ASP A 516 10.76 -10.71 -6.63
N GLN A 517 11.70 -9.80 -6.39
CA GLN A 517 12.95 -9.73 -7.16
C GLN A 517 13.84 -10.95 -6.92
N ILE A 518 13.94 -11.40 -5.67
CA ILE A 518 14.71 -12.61 -5.29
C ILE A 518 14.09 -13.85 -5.93
N GLU A 519 12.77 -13.96 -5.96
CA GLU A 519 12.07 -15.07 -6.63
C GLU A 519 12.38 -15.09 -8.13
N LYS A 520 12.29 -13.95 -8.80
CA LYS A 520 12.68 -13.82 -10.20
C LYS A 520 14.17 -14.12 -10.42
N ALA A 521 15.04 -13.63 -9.54
CA ALA A 521 16.49 -13.84 -9.64
C ALA A 521 16.89 -15.32 -9.63
N ARG A 522 16.15 -16.19 -8.93
CA ARG A 522 16.44 -17.64 -8.85
C ARG A 522 16.50 -18.30 -10.24
N TRP A 523 15.52 -18.05 -11.09
CA TRP A 523 15.51 -18.62 -12.42
C TRP A 523 16.30 -17.77 -13.44
N LEU A 524 16.39 -16.45 -13.26
CA LEU A 524 17.25 -15.59 -14.09
C LEU A 524 18.73 -15.95 -13.97
N ASP A 525 19.18 -16.38 -12.79
CA ASP A 525 20.57 -16.81 -12.55
C ASP A 525 20.93 -18.13 -13.24
N ALA A 526 19.96 -18.88 -13.74
CA ALA A 526 20.18 -20.07 -14.56
C ALA A 526 20.42 -19.74 -16.04
N LEU A 527 20.12 -18.51 -16.48
CA LEU A 527 20.28 -18.08 -17.87
C LEU A 527 21.64 -17.38 -18.08
N PRO A 528 22.24 -17.47 -19.27
CA PRO A 528 23.51 -16.81 -19.62
C PRO A 528 23.31 -15.31 -19.86
N LEU A 529 22.73 -14.62 -18.87
CA LEU A 529 22.46 -13.18 -18.89
C LEU A 529 23.52 -12.41 -18.10
N THR A 530 23.78 -11.16 -18.48
CA THR A 530 24.61 -10.23 -17.69
C THR A 530 23.92 -9.89 -16.37
N LEU A 531 24.66 -9.41 -15.38
CA LEU A 531 24.07 -8.91 -14.12
C LEU A 531 23.07 -7.78 -14.39
N THR A 532 23.38 -6.88 -15.34
CA THR A 532 22.51 -5.78 -15.76
C THR A 532 21.19 -6.29 -16.33
N ASP A 533 21.23 -7.30 -17.22
CA ASP A 533 20.04 -7.88 -17.80
C ASP A 533 19.18 -8.56 -16.73
N ARG A 534 19.80 -9.40 -15.87
CA ARG A 534 19.10 -10.08 -14.77
C ARG A 534 18.44 -9.09 -13.82
N PHE A 535 19.16 -8.02 -13.44
CA PHE A 535 18.61 -6.98 -12.58
C PHE A 535 17.45 -6.27 -13.27
N THR A 536 17.58 -5.93 -14.56
CA THR A 536 16.49 -5.31 -15.33
C THR A 536 15.26 -6.21 -15.39
N PHE A 537 15.41 -7.50 -15.71
CA PHE A 537 14.28 -8.43 -15.72
C PHE A 537 13.64 -8.61 -14.34
N SER A 538 14.43 -8.58 -13.26
CA SER A 538 13.91 -8.69 -11.89
C SER A 538 13.00 -7.52 -11.50
N LEU A 539 13.25 -6.34 -12.06
CA LEU A 539 12.47 -5.11 -11.87
C LEU A 539 11.23 -5.02 -12.78
N CYS A 540 11.10 -5.92 -13.79
CA CYS A 540 9.96 -5.87 -14.70
C CYS A 540 8.64 -6.00 -13.92
N PRO A 541 7.64 -5.09 -14.14
CA PRO A 541 6.41 -5.04 -13.37
C PRO A 541 5.42 -6.15 -13.75
N VAL A 542 5.90 -7.37 -13.72
CA VAL A 542 5.14 -8.61 -13.99
C VAL A 542 4.91 -9.34 -12.68
N SER A 543 3.66 -9.66 -12.38
CA SER A 543 3.32 -10.49 -11.24
C SER A 543 3.52 -11.98 -11.57
N THR A 544 4.34 -12.68 -10.80
CA THR A 544 4.53 -14.13 -10.88
C THR A 544 3.26 -14.93 -10.51
N LYS A 545 2.27 -14.27 -9.87
CA LYS A 545 0.97 -14.88 -9.54
C LYS A 545 0.04 -15.03 -10.74
N ILE A 546 0.36 -14.42 -11.89
CA ILE A 546 -0.42 -14.52 -13.13
C ILE A 546 0.37 -15.39 -14.11
N PRO A 547 -0.02 -16.66 -14.32
CA PRO A 547 0.78 -17.62 -15.09
C PRO A 547 1.10 -17.19 -16.52
N MET A 548 0.20 -16.43 -17.17
CA MET A 548 0.43 -15.89 -18.52
C MET A 548 1.58 -14.89 -18.54
N LEU A 549 1.62 -14.01 -17.56
CA LEU A 549 2.64 -12.96 -17.47
C LEU A 549 4.00 -13.53 -17.04
N GLU A 550 3.99 -14.46 -16.07
CA GLU A 550 5.20 -15.14 -15.62
C GLU A 550 5.86 -15.89 -16.76
N ARG A 551 5.09 -16.71 -17.50
CA ARG A 551 5.61 -17.45 -18.66
C ARG A 551 6.16 -16.52 -19.73
N ALA A 552 5.45 -15.43 -20.04
CA ALA A 552 5.93 -14.45 -21.00
C ALA A 552 7.28 -13.83 -20.57
N LEU A 553 7.42 -13.50 -19.28
CA LEU A 553 8.67 -12.95 -18.77
C LEU A 553 9.84 -13.94 -18.87
N GLN A 554 9.58 -15.23 -18.58
CA GLN A 554 10.57 -16.30 -18.70
C GLN A 554 10.98 -16.49 -20.17
N ASP A 555 10.03 -16.55 -21.10
CA ASP A 555 10.29 -16.66 -22.54
C ASP A 555 11.10 -15.45 -23.05
N TRP A 556 10.75 -14.24 -22.64
CA TRP A 556 11.46 -13.02 -23.01
C TRP A 556 12.91 -12.99 -22.49
N ALA A 557 13.14 -13.45 -21.25
CA ALA A 557 14.48 -13.58 -20.70
C ALA A 557 15.31 -14.61 -21.48
N GLN A 558 14.70 -15.71 -21.96
CA GLN A 558 15.34 -16.68 -22.81
C GLN A 558 15.70 -16.09 -24.19
N TYR A 559 14.80 -15.32 -24.83
CA TYR A 559 15.11 -14.60 -26.07
C TYR A 559 16.32 -13.68 -25.92
N ARG A 560 16.41 -12.96 -24.79
CA ARG A 560 17.57 -12.12 -24.47
C ARG A 560 18.84 -12.92 -24.28
N ALA A 561 18.75 -14.06 -23.58
CA ALA A 561 19.88 -14.95 -23.35
C ALA A 561 20.41 -15.58 -24.64
N ASP A 562 19.53 -15.82 -25.62
CA ASP A 562 19.85 -16.37 -26.94
C ASP A 562 20.27 -15.27 -27.96
N ASP A 563 20.36 -14.02 -27.53
CA ASP A 563 20.62 -12.84 -28.38
C ASP A 563 19.64 -12.74 -29.58
N ARG A 564 18.35 -12.98 -29.29
CA ARG A 564 17.26 -13.01 -30.26
C ARG A 564 16.23 -11.95 -29.96
N VAL A 565 15.55 -11.49 -31.02
CA VAL A 565 14.39 -10.57 -30.89
C VAL A 565 13.20 -11.28 -30.26
N ALA A 566 12.68 -10.73 -29.17
CA ALA A 566 11.48 -11.22 -28.52
C ALA A 566 10.22 -10.83 -29.33
N PRO A 567 9.38 -11.79 -29.70
CA PRO A 567 8.17 -11.48 -30.46
C PRO A 567 7.16 -10.73 -29.60
N LEU A 568 6.49 -9.74 -30.19
CA LEU A 568 5.32 -9.13 -29.61
C LEU A 568 4.09 -9.98 -29.93
N LEU A 569 3.58 -10.69 -28.93
CA LEU A 569 2.42 -11.53 -29.07
C LEU A 569 1.16 -10.69 -29.30
N ARG A 570 0.46 -10.93 -30.41
CA ARG A 570 -0.86 -10.36 -30.62
C ARG A 570 -1.90 -11.28 -29.99
N MET A 571 -2.53 -10.80 -28.92
CA MET A 571 -3.53 -11.57 -28.20
C MET A 571 -4.89 -11.35 -28.83
N GLU A 572 -5.53 -12.44 -29.30
CA GLU A 572 -6.89 -12.42 -29.78
C GLU A 572 -7.88 -12.50 -28.61
N GLY A 573 -9.00 -11.76 -28.68
CA GLY A 573 -9.97 -11.73 -27.59
C GLY A 573 -10.59 -13.10 -27.33
N MET A 574 -10.65 -13.50 -26.07
CA MET A 574 -11.42 -14.66 -25.61
C MET A 574 -12.85 -14.20 -25.30
N GLY A 575 -13.82 -14.42 -26.17
CA GLY A 575 -15.22 -14.16 -25.83
C GLY A 575 -15.67 -14.97 -24.60
N GLY A 576 -16.55 -14.40 -23.77
CA GLY A 576 -17.16 -15.10 -22.65
C GLY A 576 -17.05 -14.41 -21.29
N ARG A 577 -17.37 -15.14 -20.21
CA ARG A 577 -17.43 -14.59 -18.84
C ARG A 577 -16.12 -14.01 -18.30
N ASN A 578 -14.98 -14.45 -18.82
CA ASN A 578 -13.65 -14.06 -18.37
C ASN A 578 -12.97 -13.04 -19.31
N GLU A 579 -13.69 -12.52 -20.31
CA GLU A 579 -13.12 -11.60 -21.31
C GLU A 579 -12.49 -10.36 -20.68
N LEU A 580 -13.16 -9.74 -19.71
CA LEU A 580 -12.64 -8.56 -19.03
C LEU A 580 -11.32 -8.85 -18.31
N GLN A 581 -11.22 -9.97 -17.57
CA GLN A 581 -9.97 -10.35 -16.89
C GLN A 581 -8.85 -10.62 -17.88
N TYR A 582 -9.16 -11.32 -18.97
CA TYR A 582 -8.20 -11.62 -20.02
C TYR A 582 -7.64 -10.34 -20.67
N LEU A 583 -8.51 -9.36 -20.96
CA LEU A 583 -8.09 -8.06 -21.51
C LEU A 583 -7.24 -7.26 -20.50
N GLU A 584 -7.59 -7.29 -19.20
CA GLU A 584 -6.80 -6.67 -18.15
C GLU A 584 -5.38 -7.26 -18.08
N ASP A 585 -5.25 -8.59 -18.14
CA ASP A 585 -3.96 -9.27 -18.10
C ASP A 585 -3.18 -9.08 -19.42
N THR A 586 -3.87 -9.03 -20.56
CA THR A 586 -3.27 -8.67 -21.85
C THR A 586 -2.71 -7.24 -21.85
N CYS A 587 -3.42 -6.31 -21.25
CA CYS A 587 -2.95 -4.92 -21.09
C CYS A 587 -1.64 -4.86 -20.30
N LYS A 588 -1.56 -5.63 -19.18
CA LYS A 588 -0.33 -5.77 -18.37
C LYS A 588 0.81 -6.40 -19.16
N LEU A 589 0.51 -7.39 -20.03
CA LEU A 589 1.50 -8.02 -20.90
C LEU A 589 2.14 -7.01 -21.86
N TYR A 590 1.31 -6.22 -22.53
CA TYR A 590 1.80 -5.17 -23.44
C TYR A 590 2.57 -4.08 -22.71
N ALA A 591 2.13 -3.69 -21.51
CA ALA A 591 2.82 -2.75 -20.66
C ALA A 591 4.22 -3.26 -20.27
N ALA A 592 4.34 -4.53 -19.91
CA ALA A 592 5.63 -5.15 -19.56
C ALA A 592 6.57 -5.25 -20.78
N TYR A 593 6.05 -5.59 -21.97
CA TYR A 593 6.84 -5.59 -23.19
C TYR A 593 7.36 -4.18 -23.53
N ALA A 594 6.49 -3.17 -23.47
CA ALA A 594 6.89 -1.78 -23.70
C ALA A 594 7.94 -1.30 -22.67
N TRP A 595 7.77 -1.70 -21.40
CA TRP A 595 8.72 -1.41 -20.32
C TRP A 595 10.13 -1.98 -20.60
N LEU A 596 10.21 -3.22 -21.10
CA LEU A 596 11.44 -3.87 -21.55
C LEU A 596 11.99 -3.21 -22.82
N GLY A 597 11.13 -2.82 -23.76
CA GLY A 597 11.51 -2.15 -25.00
C GLY A 597 12.28 -0.83 -24.79
N TYR A 598 11.94 -0.09 -23.74
CA TYR A 598 12.70 1.12 -23.37
C TYR A 598 14.09 0.85 -22.80
N ARG A 599 14.33 -0.35 -22.28
CA ARG A 599 15.57 -0.70 -21.59
C ARG A 599 16.48 -1.60 -22.41
N MET A 600 15.89 -2.39 -23.28
CA MET A 600 16.54 -3.37 -24.15
C MET A 600 15.96 -3.32 -25.57
N PRO A 601 16.08 -2.18 -26.30
CA PRO A 601 15.43 -1.97 -27.59
C PRO A 601 15.86 -3.00 -28.66
N ASP A 602 17.09 -3.50 -28.57
CA ASP A 602 17.59 -4.51 -29.51
C ASP A 602 16.83 -5.84 -29.40
N THR A 603 16.46 -6.23 -28.17
CA THR A 603 15.67 -7.45 -27.91
C THR A 603 14.17 -7.21 -28.06
N PHE A 604 13.69 -6.00 -27.73
CA PHE A 604 12.28 -5.62 -27.72
C PHE A 604 12.00 -4.42 -28.66
N PRO A 605 12.21 -4.57 -29.99
CA PRO A 605 12.11 -3.43 -30.92
C PRO A 605 10.67 -2.93 -31.12
N HIS A 606 9.68 -3.68 -30.69
CA HIS A 606 8.26 -3.35 -30.93
C HIS A 606 7.59 -2.62 -29.74
N GLY A 607 8.36 -1.86 -28.95
CA GLY A 607 7.86 -1.14 -27.76
C GLY A 607 6.71 -0.17 -28.08
N GLU A 608 6.80 0.61 -29.15
CA GLU A 608 5.75 1.53 -29.61
C GLU A 608 4.47 0.78 -30.06
N MET A 609 4.64 -0.34 -30.77
CA MET A 609 3.53 -1.19 -31.16
C MET A 609 2.83 -1.80 -29.94
N ALA A 610 3.60 -2.21 -28.92
CA ALA A 610 3.06 -2.71 -27.66
C ALA A 610 2.21 -1.65 -26.96
N GLN A 611 2.64 -0.38 -26.95
CA GLN A 611 1.84 0.73 -26.43
C GLN A 611 0.54 0.93 -27.21
N THR A 612 0.59 0.87 -28.54
CA THR A 612 -0.60 0.98 -29.39
C THR A 612 -1.59 -0.16 -29.09
N LEU A 613 -1.09 -1.39 -28.94
CA LEU A 613 -1.93 -2.54 -28.58
C LEU A 613 -2.48 -2.42 -27.15
N MET A 614 -1.69 -1.91 -26.21
CA MET A 614 -2.14 -1.62 -24.85
C MET A 614 -3.30 -0.61 -24.86
N GLN A 615 -3.17 0.49 -25.63
CA GLN A 615 -4.22 1.49 -25.76
C GLN A 615 -5.48 0.88 -26.38
N SER A 616 -5.37 0.17 -27.50
CA SER A 616 -6.51 -0.52 -28.14
C SER A 616 -7.18 -1.53 -27.19
N THR A 617 -6.41 -2.21 -26.36
CA THR A 617 -6.94 -3.15 -25.35
C THR A 617 -7.66 -2.38 -24.24
N SER A 618 -7.12 -1.26 -23.80
CA SER A 618 -7.77 -0.35 -22.86
C SER A 618 -9.10 0.17 -23.38
N ASP A 619 -9.16 0.56 -24.65
CA ASP A 619 -10.41 1.00 -25.30
C ASP A 619 -11.48 -0.12 -25.34
N LYS A 620 -11.05 -1.38 -25.57
CA LYS A 620 -11.96 -2.54 -25.49
C LYS A 620 -12.48 -2.77 -24.08
N ILE A 621 -11.61 -2.68 -23.06
CA ILE A 621 -12.02 -2.77 -21.65
C ILE A 621 -13.06 -1.70 -21.33
N ASP A 622 -12.79 -0.47 -21.74
CA ASP A 622 -13.69 0.65 -21.52
C ASP A 622 -15.05 0.44 -22.22
N ALA A 623 -15.04 0.00 -23.48
CA ALA A 623 -16.24 -0.33 -24.22
C ALA A 623 -17.06 -1.46 -23.57
N LEU A 624 -16.40 -2.51 -23.04
CA LEU A 624 -17.08 -3.57 -22.30
C LEU A 624 -17.76 -3.07 -21.03
N LEU A 625 -17.08 -2.21 -20.27
CA LEU A 625 -17.64 -1.60 -19.07
C LEU A 625 -18.86 -0.73 -19.41
N GLN A 626 -18.84 -0.02 -20.56
CA GLN A 626 -19.97 0.77 -21.04
C GLN A 626 -21.14 -0.09 -21.55
N ALA A 627 -20.86 -1.10 -22.36
CA ALA A 627 -21.89 -1.97 -22.94
C ALA A 627 -22.71 -2.68 -21.87
N GLN A 628 -22.12 -2.96 -20.72
CA GLN A 628 -22.85 -3.52 -19.57
C GLN A 628 -23.82 -2.49 -18.95
N ASN A 629 -23.49 -1.20 -18.99
CA ASN A 629 -24.40 -0.13 -18.58
C ASN A 629 -25.65 -0.06 -19.48
N THR A 630 -25.46 -0.15 -20.83
CA THR A 630 -26.56 0.01 -21.81
C THR A 630 -27.46 -1.21 -21.92
N ARG A 631 -26.93 -2.44 -21.86
CA ARG A 631 -27.71 -3.70 -21.97
C ARG A 631 -28.73 -3.86 -20.84
N ARG A 632 -28.46 -3.33 -19.65
CA ARG A 632 -29.37 -3.40 -18.50
C ARG A 632 -30.38 -2.26 -18.48
N HIS A 633 -30.05 -1.09 -19.02
CA HIS A 633 -31.03 0.02 -19.19
C HIS A 633 -32.12 -0.30 -20.25
N GLY A 634 -31.80 -1.11 -21.27
CA GLY A 634 -32.76 -1.53 -22.31
C GLY A 634 -33.77 -2.61 -21.86
N ARG A 635 -33.56 -3.24 -20.71
CA ARG A 635 -34.48 -4.24 -20.13
C ARG A 635 -35.37 -3.67 -19.04
N ARG A 636 -36.06 -2.54 -19.28
CA ARG A 636 -37.26 -2.22 -18.52
C ARG A 636 -38.35 -3.19 -18.96
N PRO A 637 -39.01 -3.96 -18.06
CA PRO A 637 -40.19 -4.71 -18.42
C PRO A 637 -41.23 -3.70 -18.93
N GLN A 638 -41.64 -3.81 -20.17
CA GLN A 638 -42.87 -3.18 -20.61
C GLN A 638 -43.97 -3.71 -19.68
N GLN A 639 -44.48 -2.85 -18.80
CA GLN A 639 -45.72 -3.14 -18.11
C GLN A 639 -46.79 -3.30 -19.18
N ASP A 640 -47.17 -4.53 -19.39
CA ASP A 640 -48.33 -4.91 -20.19
C ASP A 640 -49.59 -4.28 -19.60
N LYS A 641 -49.93 -3.12 -20.10
CA LYS A 641 -51.27 -2.57 -19.90
C LYS A 641 -52.21 -3.34 -20.81
N ARG A 642 -52.76 -4.45 -20.32
CA ARG A 642 -53.99 -4.98 -20.89
C ARG A 642 -54.74 -5.88 -19.92
N ARG A 643 -56.00 -5.45 -19.76
CA ARG A 643 -57.25 -6.13 -19.37
C ARG A 643 -57.63 -6.12 -17.91
N GLY A 644 -58.69 -5.36 -17.70
CA GLY A 644 -59.52 -5.27 -16.52
C GLY A 644 -60.29 -6.61 -16.23
N PRO A 645 -60.97 -6.69 -15.11
CA PRO A 645 -61.43 -7.93 -14.55
C PRO A 645 -62.72 -8.44 -15.17
N ASP A 646 -62.73 -9.66 -15.65
CA ASP A 646 -63.98 -10.38 -15.98
C ASP A 646 -64.46 -11.11 -14.74
N LYS A 647 -65.71 -10.80 -14.32
CA LYS A 647 -66.42 -11.40 -13.22
C LYS A 647 -67.10 -12.68 -13.73
N SER A 648 -66.71 -13.85 -13.31
CA SER A 648 -67.61 -14.99 -13.28
C SER A 648 -67.30 -15.93 -12.13
N LYS A 649 -68.38 -16.24 -11.45
CA LYS A 649 -68.57 -17.04 -10.22
C LYS A 649 -68.11 -18.49 -10.39
N GLY A 650 -67.48 -19.09 -9.38
CA GLY A 650 -67.33 -20.52 -9.24
C GLY A 650 -66.94 -20.92 -7.81
N LYS A 651 -67.84 -21.64 -7.15
CA LYS A 651 -67.80 -22.06 -5.74
C LYS A 651 -66.68 -23.08 -5.43
N PRO A 652 -66.28 -23.24 -4.15
CA PRO A 652 -65.16 -24.04 -3.72
C PRO A 652 -65.47 -25.54 -3.60
N ARG A 653 -64.51 -26.38 -3.95
CA ARG A 653 -64.50 -27.80 -3.59
C ARG A 653 -63.40 -28.07 -2.54
N GLN A 654 -63.84 -28.55 -1.37
CA GLN A 654 -63.02 -29.18 -0.35
C GLN A 654 -62.38 -30.46 -0.86
N PHE A 655 -61.16 -30.72 -0.49
CA PHE A 655 -60.64 -32.10 -0.39
C PHE A 655 -59.76 -32.26 0.85
N LYS A 656 -60.03 -33.34 1.56
CA LYS A 656 -59.42 -33.78 2.81
C LYS A 656 -58.10 -34.55 2.56
N PRO A 657 -57.27 -34.74 3.58
CA PRO A 657 -55.92 -35.32 3.45
C PRO A 657 -55.94 -36.86 3.53
N GLY A 658 -55.06 -37.47 2.79
CA GLY A 658 -54.73 -38.90 2.82
C GLY A 658 -53.28 -39.12 3.23
N ARG A 659 -53.10 -39.93 4.24
CA ARG A 659 -51.86 -40.49 4.77
C ARG A 659 -51.11 -41.32 3.72
N ARG A 660 -49.81 -41.15 3.57
CA ARG A 660 -48.79 -42.16 3.92
C ARG A 660 -47.41 -41.56 3.81
#